data_62b952e40ce718f6315e3a32e4cb3eea
#
_entry.id   62b952e40ce718f6315e3a32e4cb3eea
#
_cell.length_a   1.000
_cell.length_b   1.000
_cell.length_c   1.000
_cell.angle_alpha   90.00
_cell.angle_beta   90.00
_cell.angle_gamma   90.00
#
_symmetry.space_group_name_H-M   'P 1'
#
loop_
_entity.id
_entity.type
_entity.pdbx_description
1 polymer ?
#
loop_
_entity_poly.entity_id
_entity_poly.type
_entity_poly.pdbx_seq_one_letter_code
_entity_poly.pdbx_strand_id
1 'polypeptide(L)'
;MIKQQSIEPKIADLVNGWLKSYKLDYKLEQESLNEEIDKALDEYKSKSGGAGGNRPDAKLLLQDGALNHYPILIEYKGYKDKLVRLDEDGRVDNRTSKNEPNYKNINSYAVNGAVHYANAVLHYTSYTDVIAIGVTGYKKANGEIEHSIGVYYVSKDNLGIGQEVGKYSDLSFLRKENFNDFIKKVNELSLSSEELEALKDKREKEINASLVKLNNDIYANEKGLSENDRVYLVSASIMATLGIPDKVRPLEKSELKSSTEEGNTDGDIIVRKIEAFLKQKNLPKTKQDLIVRTLKNTLLSENINKPINGESQLKRIFSKIVDDLGIYYKIGLTTDFTGKLFNEMYSWLGFTQDKLNDVVLTPSYVANLLVKLARVDKDSYVWDFATGSAGLLVAAMNEMIIDAKAKITSPLELEQKQLKIKAEQLLGLEVLSNIYMLAILNMILMGDGSSNILNKDSLLDFDGKYGFGKTDEKFPATAFVLNPPYSAEGNGMIFVEKALSMMDRGYAAIIIQNSAGSGKAKDLNKKILAKNTLLASIKMPIDLFVGKSSVQTNIYVFRAGEAHQKDEVVKFIDFSNDGYTRTNRKKASVNLRDTDRAKERYQEVVDLVRFGKSKLNIFTEKEYYEGHIDPENGSDWNQTAPIDTRPTLEDFKKTVADYLAWEVSNLLKNESEDNRLGK
;
A
#
# COMPACT_ATOMS: atom_id res chain seq x y z
N MET A 1 -1.75 51.64 -6.02
CA MET A 1 -0.67 50.71 -5.56
C MET A 1 0.42 50.71 -6.63
N ILE A 2 1.62 51.18 -6.32
CA ILE A 2 2.78 51.11 -7.23
C ILE A 2 3.11 49.61 -7.39
N LYS A 3 3.05 49.07 -8.60
CA LYS A 3 3.49 47.71 -8.88
C LYS A 3 4.95 47.57 -8.46
N GLN A 4 5.22 46.79 -7.42
CA GLN A 4 6.58 46.53 -6.95
C GLN A 4 7.32 45.81 -8.08
N GLN A 5 8.40 46.39 -8.59
CA GLN A 5 9.19 45.81 -9.66
C GLN A 5 9.97 44.61 -9.13
N SER A 6 10.01 43.49 -9.86
CA SER A 6 10.81 42.33 -9.51
C SER A 6 12.29 42.67 -9.43
N ILE A 7 12.96 42.18 -8.39
CA ILE A 7 14.42 42.28 -8.25
C ILE A 7 15.10 40.90 -8.41
N GLU A 8 14.42 39.93 -9.04
CA GLU A 8 14.91 38.57 -9.23
C GLU A 8 16.33 38.49 -9.81
N PRO A 9 16.72 39.27 -10.81
CA PRO A 9 18.11 39.30 -11.29
C PRO A 9 19.13 39.64 -10.21
N LYS A 10 18.78 40.56 -9.27
CA LYS A 10 19.68 40.92 -8.16
C LYS A 10 19.80 39.81 -7.11
N ILE A 11 18.73 39.06 -6.90
CA ILE A 11 18.74 37.87 -6.04
C ILE A 11 19.61 36.77 -6.70
N ALA A 12 19.48 36.58 -8.02
CA ALA A 12 20.32 35.67 -8.79
C ALA A 12 21.81 36.05 -8.66
N ASP A 13 22.15 37.33 -8.86
CA ASP A 13 23.54 37.81 -8.69
C ASP A 13 24.09 37.55 -7.28
N LEU A 14 23.28 37.79 -6.24
CA LEU A 14 23.63 37.55 -4.84
C LEU A 14 23.94 36.08 -4.59
N VAL A 15 23.01 35.18 -4.98
CA VAL A 15 23.12 33.73 -4.72
C VAL A 15 24.23 33.11 -5.56
N ASN A 16 24.31 33.44 -6.85
CA ASN A 16 25.40 32.98 -7.74
C ASN A 16 26.76 33.47 -7.25
N GLY A 17 26.82 34.68 -6.68
CA GLY A 17 28.00 35.22 -6.01
C GLY A 17 28.46 34.34 -4.83
N TRP A 18 27.54 33.87 -3.99
CA TRP A 18 27.86 32.92 -2.92
C TRP A 18 28.37 31.60 -3.47
N LEU A 19 27.64 30.97 -4.41
CA LEU A 19 28.05 29.69 -5.01
C LEU A 19 29.45 29.75 -5.60
N LYS A 20 29.74 30.82 -6.31
CA LYS A 20 31.07 31.10 -6.89
C LYS A 20 32.14 31.33 -5.81
N SER A 21 31.85 32.08 -4.77
CA SER A 21 32.79 32.34 -3.66
C SER A 21 33.12 31.08 -2.87
N TYR A 22 32.20 30.16 -2.78
CA TYR A 22 32.35 28.85 -2.11
C TYR A 22 33.00 27.79 -3.03
N LYS A 23 33.33 28.17 -4.28
CA LYS A 23 33.96 27.28 -5.29
C LYS A 23 33.12 26.01 -5.56
N LEU A 24 31.81 26.14 -5.53
CA LEU A 24 30.89 25.05 -5.82
C LEU A 24 30.77 24.89 -7.35
N ASP A 25 30.70 23.64 -7.84
CA ASP A 25 30.36 23.36 -9.23
C ASP A 25 28.83 23.42 -9.35
N TYR A 26 28.32 24.53 -9.87
CA TYR A 26 26.91 24.74 -10.11
C TYR A 26 26.63 25.01 -11.58
N LYS A 27 25.43 24.68 -12.01
CA LYS A 27 24.93 24.92 -13.36
C LYS A 27 23.72 25.84 -13.30
N LEU A 28 23.62 26.77 -14.23
CA LEU A 28 22.48 27.67 -14.37
C LEU A 28 21.46 27.09 -15.34
N GLU A 29 20.25 27.58 -15.31
CA GLU A 29 19.07 27.24 -16.10
C GLU A 29 19.29 26.25 -17.29
N GLN A 30 19.97 26.70 -18.36
CA GLN A 30 20.19 25.95 -19.60
C GLN A 30 21.40 25.03 -19.59
N GLU A 31 22.28 25.19 -18.59
CA GLU A 31 23.49 24.37 -18.51
C GLU A 31 23.13 22.96 -18.01
N SER A 32 23.79 21.94 -18.57
CA SER A 32 23.60 20.55 -18.16
C SER A 32 24.27 20.27 -16.83
N LEU A 33 23.55 19.67 -15.89
CA LEU A 33 24.15 19.13 -14.66
C LEU A 33 24.62 17.68 -14.89
N ASN A 34 23.73 16.82 -15.30
CA ASN A 34 23.98 15.50 -15.88
C ASN A 34 22.76 15.06 -16.71
N GLU A 35 22.96 14.04 -17.56
CA GLU A 35 21.94 13.57 -18.49
C GLU A 35 20.66 13.06 -17.79
N GLU A 36 20.81 12.40 -16.64
CA GLU A 36 19.69 11.82 -15.89
C GLU A 36 18.79 12.90 -15.29
N ILE A 37 19.37 13.90 -14.62
CA ILE A 37 18.61 15.01 -14.00
C ILE A 37 17.99 15.91 -15.07
N ASP A 38 18.73 16.22 -16.13
CA ASP A 38 18.24 17.10 -17.18
C ASP A 38 17.05 16.49 -17.91
N LYS A 39 17.09 15.19 -18.21
CA LYS A 39 15.94 14.46 -18.77
C LYS A 39 14.75 14.42 -17.82
N ALA A 40 14.99 14.19 -16.53
CA ALA A 40 13.94 14.18 -15.53
C ALA A 40 13.19 15.53 -15.48
N LEU A 41 13.93 16.63 -15.56
CA LEU A 41 13.36 17.98 -15.59
C LEU A 41 12.58 18.26 -16.88
N ASP A 42 13.02 17.70 -18.03
CA ASP A 42 12.31 17.83 -19.29
C ASP A 42 11.05 16.96 -19.41
N GLU A 43 11.07 15.77 -18.83
CA GLU A 43 9.92 14.83 -18.86
C GLU A 43 8.79 15.24 -17.90
N TYR A 44 9.12 15.88 -16.79
CA TYR A 44 8.11 16.28 -15.81
C TYR A 44 7.31 17.48 -16.31
N LYS A 45 6.01 17.57 -15.96
CA LYS A 45 5.18 18.74 -16.30
C LYS A 45 5.84 20.01 -15.80
N SER A 46 5.87 21.04 -16.66
CA SER A 46 6.44 22.35 -16.33
C SER A 46 5.70 23.01 -15.16
N LYS A 47 6.32 24.01 -14.55
CA LYS A 47 5.68 24.87 -13.52
C LYS A 47 4.34 25.47 -13.96
N SER A 48 4.11 25.56 -15.25
CA SER A 48 2.88 26.13 -15.85
C SER A 48 1.93 25.07 -16.38
N GLY A 49 2.25 23.77 -16.23
CA GLY A 49 1.40 22.66 -16.67
C GLY A 49 1.60 22.20 -18.11
N GLY A 50 2.52 22.83 -18.87
CA GLY A 50 2.91 22.37 -20.20
C GLY A 50 3.86 21.17 -20.17
N ALA A 51 4.19 20.63 -21.34
CA ALA A 51 5.21 19.61 -21.48
C ALA A 51 6.62 20.22 -21.41
N GLY A 52 7.50 19.63 -20.59
CA GLY A 52 8.91 20.01 -20.48
C GLY A 52 9.16 21.44 -19.95
N GLY A 53 10.42 21.84 -20.04
CA GLY A 53 10.80 23.23 -19.74
C GLY A 53 11.01 23.56 -18.27
N ASN A 54 11.15 22.55 -17.41
CA ASN A 54 11.58 22.78 -16.04
C ASN A 54 13.05 23.17 -16.02
N ARG A 55 13.33 24.40 -15.57
CA ARG A 55 14.67 24.96 -15.50
C ARG A 55 14.84 25.60 -14.13
N PRO A 56 15.47 24.92 -13.15
CA PRO A 56 15.90 25.53 -11.91
C PRO A 56 16.87 26.68 -12.19
N ASP A 57 16.78 27.78 -11.45
CA ASP A 57 17.65 28.93 -11.63
C ASP A 57 19.13 28.56 -11.39
N ALA A 58 19.39 27.67 -10.41
CA ALA A 58 20.67 27.01 -10.24
C ALA A 58 20.50 25.55 -9.80
N LYS A 59 21.44 24.69 -10.17
CA LYS A 59 21.45 23.27 -9.83
C LYS A 59 22.86 22.77 -9.57
N LEU A 60 22.99 21.89 -8.56
CA LEU A 60 24.26 21.31 -8.13
C LEU A 60 24.06 19.82 -7.83
N LEU A 61 25.16 19.08 -7.87
CA LEU A 61 25.22 17.70 -7.37
C LEU A 61 26.35 17.63 -6.35
N LEU A 62 26.02 17.48 -5.08
CA LEU A 62 26.98 17.35 -3.99
C LEU A 62 27.02 15.94 -3.46
N GLN A 63 28.15 15.58 -2.86
CA GLN A 63 28.38 14.26 -2.29
C GLN A 63 28.77 14.39 -0.83
N ASP A 64 28.20 13.54 0.03
CA ASP A 64 28.58 13.44 1.43
C ASP A 64 29.83 12.55 1.65
N GLY A 65 30.27 12.46 2.90
CA GLY A 65 31.41 11.63 3.28
C GLY A 65 31.20 10.11 3.12
N ALA A 66 29.94 9.68 2.97
CA ALA A 66 29.56 8.29 2.71
C ALA A 66 29.36 7.99 1.21
N LEU A 67 29.73 8.95 0.33
CA LEU A 67 29.59 8.88 -1.12
C LEU A 67 28.15 8.90 -1.65
N ASN A 68 27.18 9.30 -0.84
CA ASN A 68 25.82 9.53 -1.31
C ASN A 68 25.73 10.85 -2.06
N HIS A 69 24.96 10.86 -3.15
CA HIS A 69 24.79 12.03 -4.00
C HIS A 69 23.47 12.72 -3.71
N TYR A 70 23.51 14.05 -3.56
CA TYR A 70 22.38 14.91 -3.30
C TYR A 70 22.26 15.96 -4.41
N PRO A 71 21.28 15.83 -5.32
CA PRO A 71 20.89 16.91 -6.20
C PRO A 71 20.34 18.10 -5.38
N ILE A 72 20.79 19.31 -5.71
CA ILE A 72 20.38 20.55 -5.07
C ILE A 72 19.77 21.44 -6.14
N LEU A 73 18.51 21.82 -5.96
CA LEU A 73 17.76 22.59 -6.93
C LEU A 73 17.33 23.92 -6.30
N ILE A 74 17.65 25.02 -6.93
CA ILE A 74 17.48 26.37 -6.39
C ILE A 74 16.54 27.17 -7.29
N GLU A 75 15.57 27.84 -6.70
CA GLU A 75 14.65 28.75 -7.40
C GLU A 75 14.66 30.13 -6.75
N TYR A 76 14.69 31.17 -7.57
CA TYR A 76 14.69 32.56 -7.13
C TYR A 76 13.35 33.27 -7.34
N LYS A 77 13.02 34.20 -6.45
CA LYS A 77 11.91 35.13 -6.64
C LYS A 77 12.32 36.56 -6.16
N GLY A 78 11.93 37.57 -6.93
CA GLY A 78 12.29 38.96 -6.68
C GLY A 78 11.20 39.77 -6.00
N TYR A 79 10.42 39.20 -5.08
CA TYR A 79 9.31 39.85 -4.42
C TYR A 79 9.27 39.53 -2.93
N LYS A 80 8.72 40.47 -2.13
CA LYS A 80 8.44 40.23 -0.71
C LYS A 80 7.41 39.10 -0.56
N ASP A 81 7.54 38.30 0.48
CA ASP A 81 6.60 37.23 0.89
C ASP A 81 6.35 36.15 -0.19
N LYS A 82 7.37 35.91 -1.05
CA LYS A 82 7.32 34.85 -2.09
C LYS A 82 8.28 33.68 -1.83
N LEU A 83 8.61 33.44 -0.55
CA LEU A 83 9.48 32.34 -0.20
C LEU A 83 8.76 30.98 -0.33
N VAL A 84 7.69 30.79 0.43
CA VAL A 84 6.94 29.54 0.46
C VAL A 84 5.45 29.79 0.69
N ARG A 85 4.61 28.97 0.09
CA ARG A 85 3.20 28.83 0.42
C ARG A 85 2.96 27.44 1.03
N LEU A 86 2.43 27.44 2.24
CA LEU A 86 2.08 26.21 2.97
C LEU A 86 0.56 26.01 2.94
N ASP A 87 0.13 24.75 3.04
CA ASP A 87 -1.26 24.36 3.25
C ASP A 87 -1.66 24.45 4.74
N GLU A 88 -2.88 24.03 5.06
CA GLU A 88 -3.42 24.08 6.44
C GLU A 88 -2.64 23.13 7.40
N ASP A 89 -1.99 22.11 6.87
CA ASP A 89 -1.15 21.17 7.63
C ASP A 89 0.30 21.65 7.78
N GLY A 90 0.63 22.87 7.29
CA GLY A 90 1.99 23.40 7.33
C GLY A 90 2.96 22.82 6.29
N ARG A 91 2.45 22.18 5.24
CA ARG A 91 3.23 21.54 4.17
C ARG A 91 3.29 22.43 2.93
N VAL A 92 4.26 22.20 2.07
CA VAL A 92 4.41 22.94 0.81
C VAL A 92 3.18 22.71 -0.08
N ASP A 93 2.39 23.77 -0.32
CA ASP A 93 1.11 23.72 -1.03
C ASP A 93 1.31 23.66 -2.56
N ASN A 94 1.73 22.49 -3.04
CA ASN A 94 1.92 22.21 -4.47
C ASN A 94 0.75 21.47 -5.11
N ARG A 95 -0.35 21.21 -4.36
CA ARG A 95 -1.52 20.49 -4.86
C ARG A 95 -2.83 21.16 -4.47
N THR A 96 -3.80 21.11 -5.38
CA THR A 96 -5.17 21.57 -5.12
C THR A 96 -5.93 20.57 -4.28
N SER A 97 -7.11 20.96 -3.77
CA SER A 97 -8.04 20.06 -3.09
C SER A 97 -8.52 18.85 -3.94
N LYS A 98 -8.38 18.96 -5.27
CA LYS A 98 -8.65 17.87 -6.23
C LYS A 98 -7.43 17.03 -6.54
N ASN A 99 -6.36 17.22 -5.80
CA ASN A 99 -5.06 16.56 -5.99
C ASN A 99 -4.39 16.83 -7.35
N GLU A 100 -4.73 17.93 -7.99
CA GLU A 100 -4.07 18.41 -9.20
C GLU A 100 -2.91 19.34 -8.81
N PRO A 101 -1.85 19.47 -9.65
CA PRO A 101 -0.76 20.38 -9.37
C PRO A 101 -1.28 21.83 -9.22
N ASN A 102 -0.87 22.48 -8.14
CA ASN A 102 -1.21 23.90 -7.91
C ASN A 102 -0.20 24.82 -8.62
N TYR A 103 -0.29 24.88 -9.95
CA TYR A 103 0.64 25.66 -10.77
C TYR A 103 0.74 27.12 -10.36
N LYS A 104 -0.31 27.70 -9.78
CA LYS A 104 -0.29 29.06 -9.27
C LYS A 104 0.74 29.22 -8.15
N ASN A 105 0.75 28.30 -7.19
CA ASN A 105 1.70 28.35 -6.08
C ASN A 105 3.10 27.95 -6.53
N ILE A 106 3.20 26.89 -7.34
CA ILE A 106 4.47 26.40 -7.90
C ILE A 106 5.23 27.51 -8.63
N ASN A 107 4.52 28.33 -9.43
CA ASN A 107 5.14 29.46 -10.12
C ASN A 107 5.42 30.65 -9.23
N SER A 108 4.58 30.88 -8.22
CA SER A 108 4.61 32.15 -7.46
C SER A 108 5.59 32.17 -6.30
N TYR A 109 5.98 30.99 -5.78
CA TYR A 109 6.81 30.87 -4.59
C TYR A 109 8.08 30.09 -4.87
N ALA A 110 9.21 30.57 -4.34
CA ALA A 110 10.52 29.98 -4.61
C ALA A 110 10.63 28.53 -4.14
N VAL A 111 10.29 28.23 -2.89
CA VAL A 111 10.32 26.86 -2.35
C VAL A 111 9.36 25.94 -3.09
N ASN A 112 8.14 26.41 -3.41
CA ASN A 112 7.16 25.59 -4.13
C ASN A 112 7.68 25.19 -5.51
N GLY A 113 8.38 26.09 -6.21
CA GLY A 113 9.06 25.80 -7.47
C GLY A 113 10.20 24.79 -7.30
N ALA A 114 11.07 25.02 -6.30
CA ALA A 114 12.20 24.12 -6.04
C ALA A 114 11.74 22.69 -5.65
N VAL A 115 10.69 22.56 -4.82
CA VAL A 115 10.09 21.25 -4.45
C VAL A 115 9.44 20.58 -5.66
N HIS A 116 8.86 21.35 -6.59
CA HIS A 116 8.34 20.81 -7.84
C HIS A 116 9.45 20.16 -8.69
N TYR A 117 10.61 20.83 -8.81
CA TYR A 117 11.77 20.25 -9.49
C TYR A 117 12.35 19.04 -8.75
N ALA A 118 12.40 19.08 -7.42
CA ALA A 118 12.85 17.94 -6.63
C ALA A 118 11.97 16.70 -6.88
N ASN A 119 10.67 16.87 -6.99
CA ASN A 119 9.76 15.79 -7.36
C ASN A 119 10.00 15.28 -8.78
N ALA A 120 10.40 16.14 -9.74
CA ALA A 120 10.79 15.69 -11.08
C ALA A 120 12.00 14.74 -11.01
N VAL A 121 13.03 15.11 -10.25
CA VAL A 121 14.22 14.28 -10.06
C VAL A 121 13.86 12.96 -9.38
N LEU A 122 13.14 12.97 -8.26
CA LEU A 122 12.71 11.75 -7.56
C LEU A 122 11.86 10.84 -8.45
N HIS A 123 11.08 11.42 -9.35
CA HIS A 123 10.14 10.70 -10.22
C HIS A 123 10.83 9.97 -11.38
N TYR A 124 11.86 10.58 -11.97
CA TYR A 124 12.48 10.09 -13.21
C TYR A 124 13.93 9.65 -13.09
N THR A 125 14.50 9.68 -11.89
CA THR A 125 15.91 9.28 -11.67
C THR A 125 16.05 8.23 -10.58
N SER A 126 17.28 7.72 -10.43
CA SER A 126 17.66 6.83 -9.34
C SER A 126 17.85 7.55 -8.00
N TYR A 127 17.98 8.86 -7.98
CA TYR A 127 18.17 9.64 -6.74
C TYR A 127 17.00 9.46 -5.79
N THR A 128 17.32 9.27 -4.51
CA THR A 128 16.35 9.07 -3.42
C THR A 128 16.15 10.30 -2.57
N ASP A 129 17.11 11.24 -2.62
CA ASP A 129 17.23 12.38 -1.72
C ASP A 129 17.59 13.64 -2.51
N VAL A 130 16.83 14.72 -2.32
CA VAL A 130 17.01 15.99 -3.04
C VAL A 130 16.87 17.13 -2.05
N ILE A 131 17.71 18.16 -2.18
CA ILE A 131 17.61 19.40 -1.42
C ILE A 131 16.99 20.48 -2.32
N ALA A 132 15.84 20.99 -1.92
CA ALA A 132 15.14 22.08 -2.59
C ALA A 132 15.36 23.39 -1.84
N ILE A 133 15.89 24.39 -2.53
CA ILE A 133 16.22 25.70 -1.94
C ILE A 133 15.42 26.78 -2.66
N GLY A 134 14.64 27.53 -1.89
CA GLY A 134 13.98 28.74 -2.39
C GLY A 134 14.66 29.96 -1.84
N VAL A 135 14.92 30.95 -2.68
CA VAL A 135 15.45 32.27 -2.28
C VAL A 135 14.52 33.37 -2.79
N THR A 136 14.10 34.25 -1.89
CA THR A 136 13.31 35.43 -2.28
C THR A 136 13.90 36.69 -1.70
N GLY A 137 13.60 37.82 -2.30
CA GLY A 137 14.02 39.09 -1.75
C GLY A 137 13.32 40.29 -2.36
N TYR A 138 13.50 41.43 -1.72
CA TYR A 138 12.92 42.71 -2.14
C TYR A 138 13.84 43.87 -1.75
N LYS A 139 13.64 45.03 -2.39
CA LYS A 139 14.39 46.23 -2.10
C LYS A 139 13.66 47.05 -1.03
N LYS A 140 14.35 47.34 0.10
CA LYS A 140 13.85 48.23 1.15
C LYS A 140 13.79 49.69 0.68
N ALA A 141 13.09 50.53 1.44
CA ALA A 141 13.01 51.97 1.17
C ALA A 141 14.38 52.67 1.19
N ASN A 142 15.33 52.17 1.99
CA ASN A 142 16.70 52.66 2.05
C ASN A 142 17.60 52.17 0.90
N GLY A 143 17.05 51.37 -0.02
CA GLY A 143 17.79 50.83 -1.16
C GLY A 143 18.49 49.49 -0.93
N GLU A 144 18.55 48.99 0.30
CA GLU A 144 19.13 47.70 0.64
C GLU A 144 18.27 46.53 0.17
N ILE A 145 18.92 45.43 -0.17
CA ILE A 145 18.24 44.17 -0.51
C ILE A 145 18.07 43.33 0.75
N GLU A 146 16.84 43.05 1.10
CA GLU A 146 16.51 42.03 2.11
C GLU A 146 16.13 40.76 1.41
N HIS A 147 16.68 39.63 1.89
CA HIS A 147 16.41 38.29 1.33
C HIS A 147 16.02 37.28 2.40
N SER A 148 15.43 36.20 1.99
CA SER A 148 15.08 35.06 2.83
C SER A 148 15.35 33.76 2.06
N ILE A 149 15.88 32.76 2.76
CA ILE A 149 16.24 31.46 2.21
C ILE A 149 15.44 30.39 2.96
N GLY A 150 14.75 29.55 2.23
CA GLY A 150 14.09 28.33 2.73
C GLY A 150 14.78 27.09 2.16
N VAL A 151 15.20 26.18 3.02
CA VAL A 151 15.85 24.94 2.66
C VAL A 151 14.95 23.78 3.06
N TYR A 152 14.61 22.95 2.08
CA TYR A 152 13.68 21.85 2.23
C TYR A 152 14.31 20.53 1.76
N TYR A 153 14.13 19.49 2.54
CA TYR A 153 14.50 18.15 2.19
C TYR A 153 13.32 17.43 1.56
N VAL A 154 13.56 16.79 0.41
CA VAL A 154 12.55 16.05 -0.36
C VAL A 154 13.10 14.68 -0.69
N SER A 155 12.46 13.62 -0.23
CA SER A 155 12.95 12.25 -0.44
C SER A 155 11.84 11.30 -0.86
N LYS A 156 12.24 10.09 -1.33
CA LYS A 156 11.28 9.00 -1.55
C LYS A 156 10.66 8.54 -0.23
N ASP A 157 11.41 8.55 0.86
CA ASP A 157 10.93 8.13 2.19
C ASP A 157 9.90 9.09 2.79
N ASN A 158 10.00 10.40 2.53
CA ASN A 158 8.98 11.37 2.89
C ASN A 158 7.92 11.60 1.79
N LEU A 159 7.81 10.66 0.85
CA LEU A 159 6.81 10.65 -0.23
C LEU A 159 6.84 11.90 -1.12
N GLY A 160 8.01 12.51 -1.32
CA GLY A 160 8.19 13.72 -2.14
C GLY A 160 7.63 15.00 -1.52
N ILE A 161 7.33 14.98 -0.21
CA ILE A 161 6.89 16.17 0.53
C ILE A 161 8.12 16.93 1.02
N GLY A 162 8.13 18.24 0.78
CA GLY A 162 9.20 19.09 1.29
C GLY A 162 9.10 19.25 2.80
N GLN A 163 10.13 18.82 3.52
CA GLN A 163 10.31 19.07 4.96
C GLN A 163 11.28 20.22 5.15
N GLU A 164 10.91 21.22 5.95
CA GLU A 164 11.78 22.34 6.24
C GLU A 164 13.00 21.89 7.05
N VAL A 165 14.21 22.07 6.49
CA VAL A 165 15.46 21.83 7.21
C VAL A 165 15.79 23.00 8.12
N GLY A 166 15.45 24.21 7.66
CA GLY A 166 15.64 25.44 8.42
C GLY A 166 15.74 26.67 7.54
N LYS A 167 15.87 27.80 8.21
CA LYS A 167 16.10 29.11 7.59
C LYS A 167 17.58 29.47 7.72
N TYR A 168 18.14 29.95 6.66
CA TYR A 168 19.55 30.27 6.54
C TYR A 168 19.72 31.72 6.06
N SER A 169 20.84 32.36 6.41
CA SER A 169 21.20 33.69 5.94
C SER A 169 21.98 33.68 4.63
N ASP A 170 22.65 32.58 4.34
CA ASP A 170 23.42 32.32 3.11
C ASP A 170 23.45 30.83 2.80
N LEU A 171 24.22 30.42 1.78
CA LEU A 171 24.37 29.01 1.37
C LEU A 171 25.67 28.37 1.87
N SER A 172 26.29 28.86 2.96
CA SER A 172 27.57 28.37 3.47
C SER A 172 27.52 26.92 3.95
N PHE A 173 26.32 26.39 4.26
CA PHE A 173 26.10 24.98 4.60
C PHE A 173 26.38 24.04 3.42
N LEU A 174 26.42 24.52 2.17
CA LEU A 174 26.77 23.74 0.97
C LEU A 174 28.28 23.63 0.75
N ARG A 175 29.11 24.34 1.50
CA ARG A 175 30.57 24.21 1.40
C ARG A 175 30.99 22.79 1.78
N LYS A 176 32.03 22.31 1.14
CA LYS A 176 32.56 20.96 1.35
C LYS A 176 32.82 20.63 2.82
N GLU A 177 33.35 21.60 3.56
CA GLU A 177 33.62 21.46 4.99
C GLU A 177 32.37 21.37 5.87
N ASN A 178 31.26 21.96 5.46
CA ASN A 178 30.01 22.06 6.24
C ASN A 178 28.95 21.05 5.79
N PHE A 179 29.07 20.52 4.57
CA PHE A 179 28.02 19.74 3.92
C PHE A 179 27.69 18.44 4.70
N ASN A 180 28.70 17.76 5.24
CA ASN A 180 28.49 16.57 6.04
C ASN A 180 27.64 16.83 7.31
N ASP A 181 27.91 17.96 7.99
CA ASP A 181 27.13 18.33 9.20
C ASP A 181 25.72 18.79 8.83
N PHE A 182 25.57 19.44 7.68
CA PHE A 182 24.26 19.76 7.13
C PHE A 182 23.46 18.48 6.82
N ILE A 183 24.07 17.46 6.17
CA ILE A 183 23.40 16.18 5.88
C ILE A 183 23.06 15.40 7.16
N LYS A 184 23.88 15.44 8.21
CA LYS A 184 23.49 14.87 9.51
C LYS A 184 22.20 15.48 10.04
N LYS A 185 22.08 16.81 9.97
CA LYS A 185 20.86 17.53 10.38
C LYS A 185 19.66 17.15 9.50
N VAL A 186 19.88 16.94 8.19
CA VAL A 186 18.84 16.46 7.27
C VAL A 186 18.38 15.04 7.66
N ASN A 187 19.31 14.15 7.99
CA ASN A 187 19.01 12.77 8.38
C ASN A 187 18.31 12.65 9.76
N GLU A 188 18.42 13.69 10.59
CA GLU A 188 17.68 13.80 11.86
C GLU A 188 16.21 14.23 11.66
N LEU A 189 15.85 14.69 10.48
CA LEU A 189 14.47 15.03 10.12
C LEU A 189 13.67 13.74 9.88
N SER A 190 13.37 13.01 10.92
CA SER A 190 12.40 11.92 10.86
C SER A 190 11.00 12.46 11.13
N LEU A 191 10.07 12.14 10.25
CA LEU A 191 8.65 12.34 10.54
C LEU A 191 8.27 11.48 11.74
N SER A 192 7.51 12.04 12.69
CA SER A 192 6.93 11.23 13.76
C SER A 192 6.04 10.13 13.16
N SER A 193 5.84 9.04 13.89
CA SER A 193 4.95 7.97 13.45
C SER A 193 3.54 8.48 13.12
N GLU A 194 3.05 9.46 13.88
CA GLU A 194 1.74 10.08 13.68
C GLU A 194 1.68 10.93 12.40
N GLU A 195 2.73 11.73 12.13
CA GLU A 195 2.84 12.53 10.91
C GLU A 195 2.96 11.62 9.67
N LEU A 196 3.74 10.56 9.76
CA LEU A 196 3.87 9.58 8.68
C LEU A 196 2.55 8.87 8.39
N GLU A 197 1.76 8.55 9.41
CA GLU A 197 0.44 7.95 9.24
C GLU A 197 -0.58 8.92 8.63
N ALA A 198 -0.62 10.16 9.11
CA ALA A 198 -1.48 11.19 8.51
C ALA A 198 -1.13 11.44 7.04
N LEU A 199 0.16 11.37 6.69
CA LEU A 199 0.64 11.43 5.32
C LEU A 199 0.19 10.24 4.49
N LYS A 200 0.30 9.04 5.01
CA LYS A 200 -0.18 7.81 4.36
C LYS A 200 -1.68 7.90 4.10
N ASP A 201 -2.48 8.27 5.08
CA ASP A 201 -3.93 8.43 4.94
C ASP A 201 -4.32 9.47 3.87
N LYS A 202 -3.60 10.60 3.82
CA LYS A 202 -3.81 11.63 2.78
C LYS A 202 -3.47 11.07 1.40
N ARG A 203 -2.30 10.42 1.26
CA ARG A 203 -1.87 9.77 0.00
C ARG A 203 -2.83 8.69 -0.45
N GLU A 204 -3.37 7.94 0.47
CA GLU A 204 -4.37 6.92 0.17
C GLU A 204 -5.62 7.48 -0.50
N LYS A 205 -6.15 8.58 0.02
CA LYS A 205 -7.30 9.27 -0.57
C LYS A 205 -6.98 9.79 -1.97
N GLU A 206 -5.78 10.32 -2.15
CA GLU A 206 -5.29 10.83 -3.42
C GLU A 206 -5.15 9.72 -4.47
N ILE A 207 -4.56 8.58 -4.10
CA ILE A 207 -4.39 7.40 -4.96
C ILE A 207 -5.75 6.89 -5.43
N ASN A 208 -6.70 6.73 -4.52
CA ASN A 208 -8.05 6.27 -4.86
C ASN A 208 -8.76 7.22 -5.82
N ALA A 209 -8.66 8.53 -5.60
CA ALA A 209 -9.24 9.54 -6.48
C ALA A 209 -8.62 9.46 -7.89
N SER A 210 -7.28 9.33 -7.97
CA SER A 210 -6.55 9.21 -9.24
C SER A 210 -6.90 7.92 -9.99
N LEU A 211 -7.00 6.78 -9.29
CA LEU A 211 -7.37 5.50 -9.90
C LEU A 211 -8.80 5.53 -10.46
N VAL A 212 -9.76 6.07 -9.71
CA VAL A 212 -11.15 6.23 -10.17
C VAL A 212 -11.23 7.15 -11.37
N LYS A 213 -10.51 8.29 -11.33
CA LYS A 213 -10.44 9.23 -12.45
C LYS A 213 -9.87 8.56 -13.69
N LEU A 214 -8.75 7.85 -13.55
CA LEU A 214 -8.10 7.12 -14.66
C LEU A 214 -9.02 6.07 -15.28
N ASN A 215 -9.69 5.25 -14.46
CA ASN A 215 -10.62 4.24 -14.96
C ASN A 215 -11.78 4.86 -15.73
N ASN A 216 -12.40 5.90 -15.16
CA ASN A 216 -13.50 6.60 -15.81
C ASN A 216 -13.07 7.26 -17.13
N ASP A 217 -11.86 7.83 -17.16
CA ASP A 217 -11.32 8.47 -18.36
C ASP A 217 -11.01 7.45 -19.45
N ILE A 218 -10.36 6.33 -19.10
CA ILE A 218 -10.11 5.24 -20.07
C ILE A 218 -11.44 4.66 -20.56
N TYR A 219 -12.40 4.42 -19.68
CA TYR A 219 -13.71 3.87 -20.04
C TYR A 219 -14.50 4.80 -21.00
N ALA A 220 -14.50 6.10 -20.71
CA ALA A 220 -15.27 7.08 -21.48
C ALA A 220 -14.62 7.43 -22.82
N ASN A 221 -13.30 7.53 -22.87
CA ASN A 221 -12.57 8.13 -23.97
C ASN A 221 -11.81 7.13 -24.85
N GLU A 222 -11.53 5.90 -24.34
CA GLU A 222 -10.76 4.88 -25.05
C GLU A 222 -11.63 3.67 -25.38
N LYS A 223 -12.17 3.65 -26.60
CA LYS A 223 -13.09 2.60 -27.06
C LYS A 223 -12.37 1.30 -27.43
N GLY A 224 -13.10 0.17 -27.36
CA GLY A 224 -12.63 -1.13 -27.83
C GLY A 224 -11.70 -1.88 -26.89
N LEU A 225 -11.56 -1.42 -25.65
CA LEU A 225 -10.78 -2.11 -24.62
C LEU A 225 -11.68 -2.94 -23.71
N SER A 226 -11.37 -4.22 -23.59
CA SER A 226 -11.98 -5.07 -22.57
C SER A 226 -11.50 -4.65 -21.16
N GLU A 227 -12.16 -5.18 -20.16
CA GLU A 227 -11.80 -4.96 -18.76
C GLU A 227 -10.39 -5.49 -18.46
N ASN A 228 -10.04 -6.65 -18.99
CA ASN A 228 -8.71 -7.23 -18.89
C ASN A 228 -7.65 -6.35 -19.58
N ASP A 229 -7.95 -5.81 -20.76
CA ASP A 229 -7.00 -4.94 -21.47
C ASP A 229 -6.62 -3.72 -20.63
N ARG A 230 -7.59 -3.09 -19.97
CA ARG A 230 -7.31 -1.94 -19.08
C ARG A 230 -6.34 -2.30 -17.96
N VAL A 231 -6.55 -3.44 -17.31
CA VAL A 231 -5.65 -3.94 -16.26
C VAL A 231 -4.26 -4.22 -16.84
N TYR A 232 -4.18 -4.87 -17.99
CA TYR A 232 -2.89 -5.20 -18.60
C TYR A 232 -2.13 -3.95 -19.07
N LEU A 233 -2.82 -2.94 -19.60
CA LEU A 233 -2.22 -1.67 -20.01
C LEU A 233 -1.65 -0.89 -18.82
N VAL A 234 -2.37 -0.82 -17.69
CA VAL A 234 -1.85 -0.21 -16.46
C VAL A 234 -0.63 -0.98 -15.97
N SER A 235 -0.72 -2.30 -15.93
CA SER A 235 0.37 -3.17 -15.47
C SER A 235 1.62 -3.02 -16.33
N ALA A 236 1.45 -3.04 -17.64
CA ALA A 236 2.55 -2.90 -18.61
C ALA A 236 3.20 -1.51 -18.52
N SER A 237 2.38 -0.46 -18.42
CA SER A 237 2.87 0.91 -18.32
C SER A 237 3.69 1.12 -17.04
N ILE A 238 3.21 0.61 -15.91
CA ILE A 238 3.96 0.67 -14.64
C ILE A 238 5.29 -0.08 -14.78
N MET A 239 5.28 -1.34 -15.24
CA MET A 239 6.52 -2.12 -15.40
C MET A 239 7.53 -1.46 -16.35
N ALA A 240 7.07 -0.92 -17.47
CA ALA A 240 7.95 -0.26 -18.45
C ALA A 240 8.60 1.02 -17.89
N THR A 241 7.94 1.69 -16.95
CA THR A 241 8.39 2.97 -16.37
C THR A 241 9.13 2.86 -15.04
N LEU A 242 9.20 1.67 -14.42
CA LEU A 242 9.96 1.48 -13.17
C LEU A 242 11.48 1.55 -13.39
N GLY A 243 11.98 0.94 -14.47
CA GLY A 243 13.39 0.83 -14.69
C GLY A 243 14.14 0.00 -13.61
N ILE A 244 15.44 -0.10 -13.76
CA ILE A 244 16.37 -0.65 -12.76
C ILE A 244 17.61 0.22 -12.81
N PRO A 245 18.04 0.83 -11.70
CA PRO A 245 19.21 1.70 -11.66
C PRO A 245 20.41 1.04 -12.36
N ASP A 246 21.13 1.79 -13.16
CA ASP A 246 22.33 1.40 -13.93
C ASP A 246 22.16 0.23 -14.93
N LYS A 247 20.97 -0.36 -15.05
CA LYS A 247 20.73 -1.54 -15.90
C LYS A 247 19.63 -1.34 -16.95
N VAL A 248 18.49 -0.79 -16.56
CA VAL A 248 17.33 -0.59 -17.45
C VAL A 248 16.74 0.78 -17.20
N ARG A 249 16.87 1.67 -18.17
CA ARG A 249 16.25 3.00 -18.09
C ARG A 249 14.72 2.87 -18.10
N PRO A 250 14.00 3.68 -17.28
CA PRO A 250 12.56 3.84 -17.42
C PRO A 250 12.17 4.20 -18.85
N LEU A 251 11.01 3.72 -19.30
CA LEU A 251 10.44 4.17 -20.57
C LEU A 251 9.88 5.59 -20.41
N GLU A 252 10.28 6.46 -21.31
CA GLU A 252 9.82 7.86 -21.36
C GLU A 252 8.67 8.00 -22.37
N LYS A 253 7.73 8.93 -22.10
CA LYS A 253 6.60 9.19 -23.03
C LYS A 253 7.08 9.63 -24.42
N SER A 254 8.20 10.34 -24.48
CA SER A 254 8.85 10.80 -25.71
C SER A 254 9.39 9.68 -26.59
N GLU A 255 9.64 8.48 -26.05
CA GLU A 255 10.09 7.31 -26.82
C GLU A 255 8.95 6.69 -27.64
N LEU A 256 7.69 6.91 -27.27
CA LEU A 256 6.52 6.45 -28.00
C LEU A 256 6.23 7.41 -29.16
N LYS A 257 6.44 6.97 -30.38
CA LYS A 257 6.36 7.80 -31.60
C LYS A 257 5.11 7.57 -32.42
N SER A 258 4.20 6.69 -31.98
CA SER A 258 3.01 6.30 -32.73
C SER A 258 3.35 5.78 -34.14
N SER A 259 4.46 5.05 -34.25
CA SER A 259 4.90 4.44 -35.52
C SER A 259 3.97 3.30 -35.92
N THR A 260 3.76 3.16 -37.23
CA THR A 260 3.05 2.01 -37.85
C THR A 260 3.99 0.98 -38.42
N GLU A 261 5.31 1.20 -38.29
CA GLU A 261 6.33 0.28 -38.76
C GLU A 261 6.36 -0.97 -37.88
N GLU A 262 6.31 -2.14 -38.50
CA GLU A 262 6.38 -3.42 -37.80
C GLU A 262 7.68 -3.54 -36.97
N GLY A 263 7.55 -3.96 -35.72
CA GLY A 263 8.64 -4.01 -34.77
C GLY A 263 9.01 -2.67 -34.12
N ASN A 264 8.41 -1.56 -34.53
CA ASN A 264 8.63 -0.21 -34.00
C ASN A 264 7.34 0.50 -33.57
N THR A 265 6.24 -0.22 -33.44
CA THR A 265 5.02 0.32 -32.85
C THR A 265 5.21 0.68 -31.38
N ASP A 266 4.35 1.51 -30.82
CA ASP A 266 4.39 1.84 -29.40
C ASP A 266 4.29 0.57 -28.51
N GLY A 267 3.48 -0.41 -28.94
CA GLY A 267 3.39 -1.72 -28.29
C GLY A 267 4.73 -2.49 -28.30
N ASP A 268 5.43 -2.51 -29.44
CA ASP A 268 6.74 -3.17 -29.56
C ASP A 268 7.77 -2.52 -28.61
N ILE A 269 7.74 -1.20 -28.50
CA ILE A 269 8.65 -0.45 -27.60
C ILE A 269 8.39 -0.80 -26.15
N ILE A 270 7.12 -0.81 -25.73
CA ILE A 270 6.71 -1.18 -24.36
C ILE A 270 7.11 -2.63 -24.05
N VAL A 271 6.83 -3.57 -24.99
CA VAL A 271 7.18 -4.99 -24.82
C VAL A 271 8.68 -5.17 -24.65
N ARG A 272 9.52 -4.58 -25.51
CA ARG A 272 10.97 -4.66 -25.38
C ARG A 272 11.47 -4.11 -24.04
N LYS A 273 10.89 -3.03 -23.56
CA LYS A 273 11.25 -2.45 -22.26
C LYS A 273 10.88 -3.38 -21.11
N ILE A 274 9.70 -4.02 -21.16
CA ILE A 274 9.28 -5.01 -20.16
C ILE A 274 10.20 -6.25 -20.21
N GLU A 275 10.52 -6.76 -21.39
CA GLU A 275 11.43 -7.90 -21.54
C GLU A 275 12.80 -7.60 -20.92
N ALA A 276 13.36 -6.41 -21.18
CA ALA A 276 14.62 -5.97 -20.58
C ALA A 276 14.51 -5.86 -19.04
N PHE A 277 13.43 -5.30 -18.52
CA PHE A 277 13.16 -5.18 -17.09
C PHE A 277 13.07 -6.56 -16.41
N LEU A 278 12.27 -7.47 -16.94
CA LEU A 278 12.06 -8.81 -16.38
C LEU A 278 13.35 -9.66 -16.41
N LYS A 279 14.14 -9.52 -17.48
CA LYS A 279 15.45 -10.20 -17.59
C LYS A 279 16.39 -9.80 -16.46
N GLN A 280 16.42 -8.52 -16.09
CA GLN A 280 17.30 -8.01 -15.04
C GLN A 280 16.77 -8.33 -13.62
N LYS A 281 15.51 -8.69 -13.50
CA LYS A 281 14.91 -9.13 -12.22
C LYS A 281 15.22 -10.60 -11.89
N ASN A 282 16.01 -11.28 -12.70
CA ASN A 282 16.38 -12.70 -12.52
C ASN A 282 15.17 -13.66 -12.39
N LEU A 283 14.05 -13.29 -13.00
CA LEU A 283 12.89 -14.20 -13.08
C LEU A 283 13.22 -15.42 -13.95
N PRO A 284 12.71 -16.60 -13.61
CA PRO A 284 12.80 -17.78 -14.49
C PRO A 284 12.24 -17.47 -15.88
N LYS A 285 12.92 -17.98 -16.92
CA LYS A 285 12.56 -17.66 -18.31
C LYS A 285 11.12 -18.03 -18.64
N THR A 286 10.65 -19.18 -18.18
CA THR A 286 9.24 -19.62 -18.37
C THR A 286 8.24 -18.62 -17.81
N LYS A 287 8.55 -17.96 -16.68
CA LYS A 287 7.74 -16.93 -16.07
C LYS A 287 7.80 -15.61 -16.86
N GLN A 288 9.02 -15.21 -17.30
CA GLN A 288 9.16 -14.04 -18.18
C GLN A 288 8.33 -14.22 -19.46
N ASP A 289 8.45 -15.38 -20.12
CA ASP A 289 7.72 -15.70 -21.36
C ASP A 289 6.21 -15.69 -21.15
N LEU A 290 5.72 -16.17 -20.00
CA LEU A 290 4.29 -16.14 -19.67
C LEU A 290 3.78 -14.70 -19.52
N ILE A 291 4.48 -13.87 -18.73
CA ILE A 291 4.13 -12.46 -18.52
C ILE A 291 4.11 -11.71 -19.86
N VAL A 292 5.20 -11.84 -20.61
CA VAL A 292 5.34 -11.16 -21.90
C VAL A 292 4.27 -11.62 -22.89
N ARG A 293 4.01 -12.92 -23.00
CA ARG A 293 2.98 -13.48 -23.88
C ARG A 293 1.59 -12.94 -23.52
N THR A 294 1.27 -12.89 -22.23
CA THR A 294 -0.05 -12.39 -21.76
C THR A 294 -0.23 -10.92 -22.11
N LEU A 295 0.80 -10.11 -21.91
CA LEU A 295 0.74 -8.67 -22.21
C LEU A 295 0.79 -8.36 -23.71
N LYS A 296 1.51 -9.17 -24.51
CA LYS A 296 1.60 -9.00 -25.96
C LYS A 296 0.25 -9.02 -26.66
N ASN A 297 -0.67 -9.86 -26.20
CA ASN A 297 -2.01 -9.95 -26.79
C ASN A 297 -2.74 -8.59 -26.81
N THR A 298 -2.60 -7.81 -25.74
CA THR A 298 -3.17 -6.46 -25.66
C THR A 298 -2.23 -5.42 -26.31
N LEU A 299 -0.95 -5.40 -25.94
CA LEU A 299 0.00 -4.36 -26.35
C LEU A 299 0.23 -4.33 -27.87
N LEU A 300 0.23 -5.47 -28.54
CA LEU A 300 0.47 -5.57 -29.99
C LEU A 300 -0.84 -5.57 -30.82
N SER A 301 -1.99 -5.31 -30.19
CA SER A 301 -3.25 -5.17 -30.92
C SER A 301 -3.16 -4.01 -31.90
N GLU A 302 -3.51 -4.26 -33.18
CA GLU A 302 -3.47 -3.26 -34.24
C GLU A 302 -4.29 -2.03 -33.90
N ASN A 303 -5.48 -2.24 -33.32
CA ASN A 303 -6.43 -1.17 -33.01
C ASN A 303 -5.85 -0.08 -32.11
N ILE A 304 -5.08 -0.46 -31.07
CA ILE A 304 -4.53 0.51 -30.10
C ILE A 304 -3.20 1.12 -30.56
N ASN A 305 -2.49 0.45 -31.49
CA ASN A 305 -1.22 0.95 -32.05
C ASN A 305 -1.44 1.86 -33.26
N LYS A 306 -2.59 1.76 -33.96
CA LYS A 306 -2.88 2.59 -35.12
C LYS A 306 -3.08 4.05 -34.73
N PRO A 307 -2.30 4.99 -35.31
CA PRO A 307 -2.45 6.41 -35.01
C PRO A 307 -3.81 6.95 -35.49
N ILE A 308 -4.47 7.72 -34.65
CA ILE A 308 -5.64 8.53 -34.98
C ILE A 308 -5.26 9.97 -34.63
N ASN A 309 -5.35 10.86 -35.62
CA ASN A 309 -4.91 12.27 -35.51
C ASN A 309 -3.42 12.40 -35.07
N GLY A 310 -2.57 11.50 -35.57
CA GLY A 310 -1.11 11.56 -35.31
C GLY A 310 -0.64 10.88 -34.01
N GLU A 311 -1.55 10.32 -33.21
CA GLU A 311 -1.19 9.66 -31.94
C GLU A 311 -1.90 8.32 -31.79
N SER A 312 -1.16 7.27 -31.33
CA SER A 312 -1.74 5.97 -31.03
C SER A 312 -2.57 6.02 -29.74
N GLN A 313 -3.61 5.18 -29.68
CA GLN A 313 -4.40 5.02 -28.46
C GLN A 313 -3.52 4.54 -27.30
N LEU A 314 -2.57 3.64 -27.58
CA LEU A 314 -1.65 3.11 -26.58
C LEU A 314 -0.78 4.21 -25.96
N LYS A 315 -0.23 5.13 -26.77
CA LYS A 315 0.55 6.27 -26.26
C LYS A 315 -0.29 7.19 -25.37
N ARG A 316 -1.54 7.49 -25.77
CA ARG A 316 -2.44 8.30 -24.93
C ARG A 316 -2.71 7.65 -23.57
N ILE A 317 -3.02 6.35 -23.55
CA ILE A 317 -3.29 5.60 -22.32
C ILE A 317 -2.04 5.55 -21.45
N PHE A 318 -0.89 5.22 -22.02
CA PHE A 318 0.41 5.21 -21.33
C PHE A 318 0.70 6.57 -20.69
N SER A 319 0.52 7.65 -21.43
CA SER A 319 0.74 9.01 -20.91
C SER A 319 -0.19 9.35 -19.75
N LYS A 320 -1.48 8.98 -19.83
CA LYS A 320 -2.43 9.17 -18.73
C LYS A 320 -2.02 8.38 -17.49
N ILE A 321 -1.60 7.12 -17.65
CA ILE A 321 -1.16 6.27 -16.53
C ILE A 321 0.07 6.89 -15.85
N VAL A 322 1.06 7.31 -16.63
CA VAL A 322 2.27 7.94 -16.09
C VAL A 322 1.96 9.25 -15.38
N ASP A 323 1.08 10.08 -15.97
CA ASP A 323 0.73 11.38 -15.39
C ASP A 323 -0.13 11.27 -14.13
N ASP A 324 -1.09 10.34 -14.09
CA ASP A 324 -2.03 10.21 -12.97
C ASP A 324 -1.51 9.31 -11.84
N LEU A 325 -0.70 8.29 -12.16
CA LEU A 325 -0.23 7.31 -11.18
C LEU A 325 1.27 7.38 -10.90
N GLY A 326 2.07 7.91 -11.84
CA GLY A 326 3.53 7.85 -11.78
C GLY A 326 4.12 8.38 -10.47
N ILE A 327 3.57 9.46 -9.93
CA ILE A 327 4.02 10.03 -8.64
C ILE A 327 3.89 9.04 -7.47
N TYR A 328 2.92 8.13 -7.51
CA TYR A 328 2.68 7.21 -6.40
C TYR A 328 3.59 5.99 -6.44
N TYR A 329 3.85 5.42 -7.61
CA TYR A 329 4.67 4.22 -7.70
C TYR A 329 6.17 4.49 -7.93
N LYS A 330 6.56 5.68 -8.40
CA LYS A 330 7.96 6.04 -8.58
C LYS A 330 8.59 6.64 -7.34
N ILE A 331 7.86 7.42 -6.55
CA ILE A 331 8.39 8.12 -5.37
C ILE A 331 8.27 7.28 -4.10
N GLY A 332 7.30 6.38 -4.00
CA GLY A 332 7.15 5.56 -2.79
C GLY A 332 6.10 4.49 -2.99
N LEU A 333 6.53 3.29 -3.34
CA LEU A 333 5.70 2.10 -3.27
C LEU A 333 5.52 1.74 -1.79
N THR A 334 4.43 2.23 -1.21
CA THR A 334 3.96 1.69 0.07
C THR A 334 3.13 0.44 -0.20
N THR A 335 3.09 -0.49 0.77
CA THR A 335 2.17 -1.65 0.75
C THR A 335 0.74 -1.23 0.45
N ASP A 336 0.36 -0.05 0.90
CA ASP A 336 -0.98 0.49 0.73
C ASP A 336 -1.28 0.93 -0.71
N PHE A 337 -0.29 1.47 -1.45
CA PHE A 337 -0.48 1.81 -2.86
C PHE A 337 -0.80 0.57 -3.70
N THR A 338 0.03 -0.46 -3.59
CA THR A 338 -0.17 -1.68 -4.37
C THR A 338 -1.48 -2.37 -4.02
N GLY A 339 -1.81 -2.50 -2.74
CA GLY A 339 -3.09 -3.06 -2.31
C GLY A 339 -4.29 -2.30 -2.89
N LYS A 340 -4.25 -0.97 -2.91
CA LYS A 340 -5.32 -0.14 -3.47
C LYS A 340 -5.37 -0.16 -4.99
N LEU A 341 -4.21 -0.07 -5.64
CA LEU A 341 -4.11 -0.23 -7.08
C LEU A 341 -4.77 -1.55 -7.51
N PHE A 342 -4.44 -2.65 -6.83
CA PHE A 342 -4.99 -3.96 -7.16
C PHE A 342 -6.46 -4.09 -6.81
N ASN A 343 -6.93 -3.54 -5.69
CA ASN A 343 -8.35 -3.49 -5.34
C ASN A 343 -9.17 -2.75 -6.39
N GLU A 344 -8.69 -1.61 -6.86
CA GLU A 344 -9.39 -0.85 -7.90
C GLU A 344 -9.31 -1.56 -9.25
N MET A 345 -8.12 -2.01 -9.69
CA MET A 345 -7.95 -2.79 -10.93
C MET A 345 -8.77 -4.07 -10.93
N TYR A 346 -8.92 -4.70 -9.78
CA TYR A 346 -9.75 -5.85 -9.58
C TYR A 346 -11.24 -5.53 -9.82
N SER A 347 -11.70 -4.36 -9.37
CA SER A 347 -13.06 -3.88 -9.65
C SER A 347 -13.32 -3.66 -11.15
N TRP A 348 -12.28 -3.49 -11.97
CA TRP A 348 -12.38 -3.31 -13.41
C TRP A 348 -12.55 -4.61 -14.18
N LEU A 349 -12.29 -5.77 -13.58
CA LEU A 349 -12.33 -7.07 -14.25
C LEU A 349 -13.76 -7.59 -14.54
N GLY A 350 -14.80 -6.83 -14.16
CA GLY A 350 -16.19 -7.12 -14.57
C GLY A 350 -16.69 -8.51 -14.19
N PHE A 351 -16.19 -9.07 -13.11
CA PHE A 351 -16.66 -10.36 -12.62
C PHE A 351 -18.17 -10.31 -12.38
N THR A 352 -18.90 -11.33 -12.84
CA THR A 352 -20.29 -11.53 -12.48
C THR A 352 -20.43 -11.61 -10.94
N GLN A 353 -21.59 -11.22 -10.41
CA GLN A 353 -21.86 -11.20 -8.97
C GLN A 353 -21.45 -12.52 -8.29
N ASP A 354 -21.64 -13.65 -8.96
CA ASP A 354 -21.29 -14.97 -8.45
C ASP A 354 -19.76 -15.19 -8.38
N LYS A 355 -19.02 -14.75 -9.37
CA LYS A 355 -17.54 -14.81 -9.35
C LYS A 355 -16.93 -13.78 -8.38
N LEU A 356 -17.60 -12.63 -8.16
CA LEU A 356 -17.18 -11.65 -7.16
C LEU A 356 -17.30 -12.19 -5.73
N ASN A 357 -18.21 -13.14 -5.48
CA ASN A 357 -18.37 -13.76 -4.17
C ASN A 357 -17.20 -14.71 -3.84
N ASP A 358 -16.53 -15.25 -4.85
CA ASP A 358 -15.43 -16.21 -4.69
C ASP A 358 -14.05 -15.56 -4.60
N VAL A 359 -13.91 -14.35 -5.09
CA VAL A 359 -12.62 -13.64 -5.09
C VAL A 359 -12.73 -12.38 -4.24
N VAL A 360 -12.63 -12.57 -2.93
CA VAL A 360 -12.68 -11.49 -1.94
C VAL A 360 -11.26 -11.09 -1.57
N LEU A 361 -10.90 -9.86 -1.91
CA LEU A 361 -9.59 -9.31 -1.50
C LEU A 361 -9.56 -9.05 0.01
N THR A 362 -8.55 -9.57 0.67
CA THR A 362 -8.34 -9.38 2.10
C THR A 362 -7.85 -7.94 2.36
N PRO A 363 -8.52 -7.15 3.21
CA PRO A 363 -8.01 -5.85 3.61
C PRO A 363 -6.61 -5.95 4.22
N SER A 364 -5.74 -4.96 3.97
CA SER A 364 -4.33 -4.99 4.40
C SER A 364 -4.15 -5.15 5.91
N TYR A 365 -4.98 -4.52 6.72
CA TYR A 365 -4.95 -4.64 8.18
C TYR A 365 -5.36 -6.05 8.65
N VAL A 366 -6.27 -6.74 7.94
CA VAL A 366 -6.62 -8.15 8.20
C VAL A 366 -5.51 -9.08 7.74
N ALA A 367 -4.90 -8.79 6.60
CA ALA A 367 -3.73 -9.55 6.12
C ALA A 367 -2.57 -9.50 7.12
N ASN A 368 -2.30 -8.33 7.68
CA ASN A 368 -1.30 -8.16 8.74
C ASN A 368 -1.66 -8.94 10.02
N LEU A 369 -2.95 -8.95 10.40
CA LEU A 369 -3.42 -9.76 11.53
C LEU A 369 -3.16 -11.25 11.30
N LEU A 370 -3.54 -11.79 10.13
CA LEU A 370 -3.33 -13.20 9.78
C LEU A 370 -1.85 -13.58 9.85
N VAL A 371 -0.98 -12.75 9.29
CA VAL A 371 0.47 -12.96 9.28
C VAL A 371 1.03 -13.00 10.71
N LYS A 372 0.61 -12.09 11.59
CA LYS A 372 1.02 -12.07 13.00
C LYS A 372 0.47 -13.26 13.79
N LEU A 373 -0.76 -13.70 13.51
CA LEU A 373 -1.37 -14.88 14.11
C LEU A 373 -0.68 -16.17 13.66
N ALA A 374 -0.26 -16.24 12.40
CA ALA A 374 0.55 -17.33 11.86
C ALA A 374 2.02 -17.28 12.33
N ARG A 375 2.38 -16.34 13.22
CA ARG A 375 3.70 -16.15 13.82
C ARG A 375 4.83 -16.03 12.80
N VAL A 376 4.56 -15.36 11.70
CA VAL A 376 5.56 -15.14 10.64
C VAL A 376 6.70 -14.27 11.18
N ASP A 377 7.92 -14.72 10.93
CA ASP A 377 9.18 -14.03 11.25
C ASP A 377 10.17 -14.14 10.08
N LYS A 378 11.36 -13.56 10.21
CA LYS A 378 12.38 -13.57 9.14
C LYS A 378 12.77 -14.96 8.64
N ASP A 379 12.59 -16.01 9.45
CA ASP A 379 13.00 -17.37 9.14
C ASP A 379 11.84 -18.27 8.65
N SER A 380 10.63 -17.74 8.67
CA SER A 380 9.43 -18.46 8.21
C SER A 380 9.46 -18.71 6.71
N TYR A 381 8.85 -19.84 6.31
CA TYR A 381 8.50 -20.18 4.94
C TYR A 381 6.99 -20.15 4.82
N VAL A 382 6.46 -19.20 4.06
CA VAL A 382 5.02 -18.88 4.02
C VAL A 382 4.42 -19.31 2.71
N TRP A 383 3.31 -20.04 2.76
CA TRP A 383 2.51 -20.33 1.57
C TRP A 383 1.06 -19.85 1.66
N ASP A 384 0.43 -19.71 0.50
CA ASP A 384 -0.95 -19.29 0.32
C ASP A 384 -1.55 -20.06 -0.86
N PHE A 385 -2.60 -20.86 -0.60
CA PHE A 385 -3.19 -21.78 -1.57
C PHE A 385 -4.30 -21.18 -2.43
N ALA A 386 -4.67 -19.94 -2.17
CA ALA A 386 -5.62 -19.16 -2.96
C ALA A 386 -5.17 -17.69 -2.97
N THR A 387 -4.01 -17.48 -3.57
CA THR A 387 -3.19 -16.27 -3.43
C THR A 387 -3.92 -14.99 -3.88
N GLY A 388 -4.88 -15.09 -4.81
CA GLY A 388 -5.54 -13.92 -5.35
C GLY A 388 -4.52 -12.93 -5.92
N SER A 389 -4.57 -11.67 -5.51
CA SER A 389 -3.59 -10.63 -5.88
C SER A 389 -2.27 -10.68 -5.08
N ALA A 390 -2.00 -11.73 -4.33
CA ALA A 390 -0.85 -11.91 -3.43
C ALA A 390 -0.81 -10.96 -2.21
N GLY A 391 -1.93 -10.40 -1.79
CA GLY A 391 -1.98 -9.47 -0.66
C GLY A 391 -1.48 -10.07 0.66
N LEU A 392 -1.80 -11.33 0.94
CA LEU A 392 -1.32 -12.06 2.14
C LEU A 392 0.19 -12.32 2.08
N LEU A 393 0.72 -12.70 0.92
CA LEU A 393 2.16 -12.92 0.75
C LEU A 393 2.96 -11.62 0.82
N VAL A 394 2.43 -10.52 0.31
CA VAL A 394 3.02 -9.18 0.48
C VAL A 394 3.05 -8.78 1.96
N ALA A 395 1.97 -9.00 2.70
CA ALA A 395 1.94 -8.76 4.14
C ALA A 395 2.98 -9.62 4.88
N ALA A 396 3.08 -10.92 4.53
CA ALA A 396 4.09 -11.82 5.09
C ALA A 396 5.51 -11.36 4.79
N MET A 397 5.81 -11.01 3.54
CA MET A 397 7.12 -10.49 3.13
C MET A 397 7.53 -9.26 3.95
N ASN A 398 6.59 -8.34 4.15
CA ASN A 398 6.86 -7.11 4.92
C ASN A 398 7.15 -7.42 6.40
N GLU A 399 6.35 -8.28 7.04
CA GLU A 399 6.58 -8.70 8.43
C GLU A 399 7.96 -9.37 8.58
N MET A 400 8.33 -10.25 7.64
CA MET A 400 9.64 -10.90 7.61
C MET A 400 10.79 -9.90 7.46
N ILE A 401 10.63 -8.89 6.61
CA ILE A 401 11.64 -7.83 6.41
C ILE A 401 11.75 -6.93 7.64
N ILE A 402 10.63 -6.59 8.28
CA ILE A 402 10.61 -5.81 9.54
C ILE A 402 11.34 -6.58 10.63
N ASP A 403 11.03 -7.86 10.80
CA ASP A 403 11.67 -8.73 11.79
C ASP A 403 13.18 -8.90 11.50
N ALA A 404 13.56 -9.05 10.23
CA ALA A 404 14.96 -9.12 9.82
C ALA A 404 15.73 -7.82 10.16
N LYS A 405 15.14 -6.65 9.86
CA LYS A 405 15.72 -5.35 10.21
C LYS A 405 15.89 -5.15 11.72
N ALA A 406 14.96 -5.67 12.51
CA ALA A 406 15.03 -5.58 13.97
C ALA A 406 16.09 -6.51 14.60
N LYS A 407 16.41 -7.64 13.95
CA LYS A 407 17.27 -8.70 14.51
C LYS A 407 18.65 -8.79 13.90
N ILE A 408 18.85 -8.28 12.67
CA ILE A 408 20.13 -8.35 11.95
C ILE A 408 20.76 -6.96 11.92
N THR A 409 21.92 -6.85 12.54
CA THR A 409 22.68 -5.58 12.64
C THR A 409 23.68 -5.37 11.51
N SER A 410 24.13 -6.45 10.85
CA SER A 410 25.06 -6.38 9.72
C SER A 410 24.31 -5.99 8.43
N PRO A 411 24.65 -4.88 7.75
CA PRO A 411 23.99 -4.48 6.52
C PRO A 411 24.08 -5.54 5.41
N LEU A 412 25.21 -6.21 5.27
CA LEU A 412 25.42 -7.26 4.26
C LEU A 412 24.55 -8.49 4.55
N GLU A 413 24.50 -8.94 5.80
CA GLU A 413 23.64 -10.07 6.20
C GLU A 413 22.17 -9.73 6.04
N LEU A 414 21.78 -8.49 6.34
CA LEU A 414 20.41 -8.01 6.16
C LEU A 414 20.00 -8.03 4.68
N GLU A 415 20.87 -7.54 3.80
CA GLU A 415 20.63 -7.56 2.36
C GLU A 415 20.47 -9.00 1.85
N GLN A 416 21.39 -9.90 2.23
CA GLN A 416 21.32 -11.31 1.87
C GLN A 416 20.04 -11.97 2.40
N LYS A 417 19.62 -11.64 3.63
CA LYS A 417 18.37 -12.14 4.21
C LYS A 417 17.15 -11.66 3.45
N GLN A 418 17.11 -10.37 3.11
CA GLN A 418 16.01 -9.81 2.31
C GLN A 418 15.91 -10.47 0.93
N LEU A 419 17.05 -10.70 0.27
CA LEU A 419 17.09 -11.43 -1.00
C LEU A 419 16.53 -12.85 -0.85
N LYS A 420 16.92 -13.57 0.22
CA LYS A 420 16.45 -14.92 0.49
C LYS A 420 14.95 -14.96 0.78
N ILE A 421 14.43 -14.01 1.59
CA ILE A 421 12.99 -13.89 1.85
C ILE A 421 12.23 -13.80 0.52
N LYS A 422 12.64 -12.90 -0.35
CA LYS A 422 12.00 -12.64 -1.64
C LYS A 422 12.13 -13.82 -2.62
N ALA A 423 13.30 -14.47 -2.65
CA ALA A 423 13.60 -15.52 -3.62
C ALA A 423 13.05 -16.90 -3.23
N GLU A 424 12.99 -17.23 -1.93
CA GLU A 424 12.83 -18.61 -1.49
C GLU A 424 11.73 -18.84 -0.43
N GLN A 425 11.36 -17.82 0.35
CA GLN A 425 10.57 -18.02 1.55
C GLN A 425 9.06 -17.77 1.40
N LEU A 426 8.61 -17.49 0.19
CA LEU A 426 7.20 -17.23 -0.14
C LEU A 426 6.76 -18.14 -1.27
N LEU A 427 5.56 -18.72 -1.18
CA LEU A 427 4.95 -19.55 -2.22
C LEU A 427 3.45 -19.28 -2.30
N GLY A 428 2.94 -18.97 -3.49
CA GLY A 428 1.53 -18.74 -3.75
C GLY A 428 0.99 -19.59 -4.90
N LEU A 429 -0.27 -19.95 -4.81
CA LEU A 429 -0.99 -20.71 -5.84
C LEU A 429 -2.24 -19.92 -6.28
N GLU A 430 -2.40 -19.73 -7.58
CA GLU A 430 -3.57 -19.06 -8.17
C GLU A 430 -3.96 -19.75 -9.47
N VAL A 431 -5.19 -20.21 -9.54
CA VAL A 431 -5.70 -20.96 -10.69
C VAL A 431 -6.13 -20.06 -11.85
N LEU A 432 -6.64 -18.86 -11.56
CA LEU A 432 -7.12 -17.93 -12.56
C LEU A 432 -5.95 -17.12 -13.15
N SER A 433 -5.66 -17.32 -14.44
CA SER A 433 -4.47 -16.73 -15.09
C SER A 433 -4.45 -15.19 -15.08
N ASN A 434 -5.61 -14.51 -15.17
CA ASN A 434 -5.70 -13.07 -15.07
C ASN A 434 -5.38 -12.55 -13.65
N ILE A 435 -5.83 -13.26 -12.61
CA ILE A 435 -5.52 -12.94 -11.21
C ILE A 435 -4.06 -13.28 -10.90
N TYR A 436 -3.57 -14.40 -11.40
CA TYR A 436 -2.16 -14.76 -11.34
C TYR A 436 -1.24 -13.65 -11.89
N MET A 437 -1.62 -13.01 -13.01
CA MET A 437 -0.86 -11.88 -13.54
C MET A 437 -0.86 -10.67 -12.59
N LEU A 438 -1.97 -10.40 -11.92
CA LEU A 438 -2.04 -9.35 -10.90
C LEU A 438 -1.16 -9.69 -9.69
N ALA A 439 -1.17 -10.95 -9.24
CA ALA A 439 -0.31 -11.42 -8.15
C ALA A 439 1.18 -11.20 -8.48
N ILE A 440 1.62 -11.62 -9.67
CA ILE A 440 3.00 -11.42 -10.12
C ILE A 440 3.36 -9.93 -10.16
N LEU A 441 2.49 -9.10 -10.72
CA LEU A 441 2.74 -7.67 -10.80
C LEU A 441 2.85 -7.05 -9.41
N ASN A 442 1.96 -7.42 -8.48
CA ASN A 442 2.01 -6.96 -7.10
C ASN A 442 3.37 -7.29 -6.46
N MET A 443 3.81 -8.53 -6.56
CA MET A 443 5.09 -8.97 -6.01
C MET A 443 6.28 -8.23 -6.66
N ILE A 444 6.25 -8.02 -7.98
CA ILE A 444 7.28 -7.24 -8.69
C ILE A 444 7.32 -5.79 -8.19
N LEU A 445 6.16 -5.15 -8.04
CA LEU A 445 6.06 -3.77 -7.55
C LEU A 445 6.58 -3.64 -6.12
N MET A 446 6.35 -4.64 -5.28
CA MET A 446 6.86 -4.68 -3.91
C MET A 446 8.36 -5.04 -3.83
N GLY A 447 9.04 -5.05 -4.98
CA GLY A 447 10.48 -5.29 -5.06
C GLY A 447 10.88 -6.75 -4.99
N ASP A 448 9.91 -7.67 -5.09
CA ASP A 448 10.17 -9.09 -5.28
C ASP A 448 10.32 -9.41 -6.77
N GLY A 449 11.51 -9.78 -7.19
CA GLY A 449 11.77 -10.17 -8.58
C GLY A 449 11.63 -11.67 -8.85
N SER A 450 11.54 -12.49 -7.82
CA SER A 450 11.69 -13.94 -7.93
C SER A 450 10.58 -14.75 -7.26
N SER A 451 9.43 -14.12 -6.97
CA SER A 451 8.34 -14.76 -6.24
C SER A 451 7.90 -16.09 -6.84
N ASN A 452 7.71 -17.08 -5.97
CA ASN A 452 7.21 -18.39 -6.32
C ASN A 452 5.67 -18.37 -6.36
N ILE A 453 5.09 -17.57 -7.25
CA ILE A 453 3.66 -17.65 -7.56
C ILE A 453 3.48 -18.62 -8.72
N LEU A 454 2.63 -19.64 -8.53
CA LEU A 454 2.35 -20.69 -9.50
C LEU A 454 0.93 -20.56 -10.03
N ASN A 455 0.77 -20.61 -11.35
CA ASN A 455 -0.55 -20.73 -11.97
C ASN A 455 -0.95 -22.20 -12.01
N LYS A 456 -1.46 -22.70 -10.89
CA LYS A 456 -1.85 -24.11 -10.68
C LYS A 456 -3.09 -24.21 -9.82
N ASP A 457 -3.84 -25.28 -10.01
CA ASP A 457 -4.85 -25.70 -9.05
C ASP A 457 -4.17 -26.29 -7.80
N SER A 458 -4.36 -25.62 -6.67
CA SER A 458 -3.73 -26.01 -5.40
C SER A 458 -4.26 -27.33 -4.83
N LEU A 459 -5.49 -27.72 -5.20
CA LEU A 459 -6.11 -28.97 -4.75
C LEU A 459 -5.72 -30.17 -5.63
N LEU A 460 -5.66 -29.96 -6.96
CA LEU A 460 -5.47 -31.04 -7.93
C LEU A 460 -4.01 -31.18 -8.38
N ASP A 461 -3.30 -30.07 -8.62
CA ASP A 461 -2.01 -30.07 -9.33
C ASP A 461 -0.80 -29.79 -8.45
N PHE A 462 -1.01 -29.40 -7.18
CA PHE A 462 0.08 -29.05 -6.29
C PHE A 462 0.55 -30.22 -5.42
N ASP A 463 1.83 -30.53 -5.49
CA ASP A 463 2.49 -31.64 -4.81
C ASP A 463 3.38 -31.22 -3.61
N GLY A 464 3.32 -29.95 -3.19
CA GLY A 464 4.11 -29.42 -2.07
C GLY A 464 5.52 -28.97 -2.45
N LYS A 465 5.89 -28.99 -3.73
CA LYS A 465 7.22 -28.61 -4.18
C LYS A 465 7.30 -27.15 -4.59
N TYR A 466 8.53 -26.62 -4.60
CA TYR A 466 8.80 -25.32 -5.22
C TYR A 466 8.35 -25.30 -6.68
N GLY A 467 8.05 -24.09 -7.15
CA GLY A 467 7.93 -23.83 -8.56
C GLY A 467 9.30 -23.57 -9.21
N PHE A 468 9.35 -22.59 -10.03
CA PHE A 468 10.46 -22.17 -10.85
C PHE A 468 11.86 -22.33 -10.22
N GLY A 469 12.75 -23.02 -10.91
CA GLY A 469 14.17 -23.13 -10.54
C GLY A 469 14.53 -24.20 -9.49
N LYS A 470 13.55 -24.60 -8.66
CA LYS A 470 13.69 -25.62 -7.60
C LYS A 470 12.55 -26.64 -7.63
N THR A 471 12.15 -27.05 -8.81
CA THR A 471 10.91 -27.83 -9.06
C THR A 471 10.85 -29.17 -8.34
N ASP A 472 11.98 -29.75 -7.98
CA ASP A 472 12.05 -31.06 -7.31
C ASP A 472 12.18 -30.98 -5.78
N GLU A 473 12.38 -29.77 -5.24
CA GLU A 473 12.54 -29.56 -3.80
C GLU A 473 11.17 -29.30 -3.14
N LYS A 474 10.92 -29.98 -2.01
CA LYS A 474 9.73 -29.71 -1.17
C LYS A 474 9.84 -28.30 -0.58
N PHE A 475 8.76 -27.50 -0.66
CA PHE A 475 8.68 -26.23 0.04
C PHE A 475 8.57 -26.48 1.55
N PRO A 476 9.51 -25.99 2.39
CA PRO A 476 9.53 -26.31 3.82
C PRO A 476 8.62 -25.36 4.61
N ALA A 477 7.32 -25.37 4.30
CA ALA A 477 6.35 -24.46 4.91
C ALA A 477 6.35 -24.52 6.44
N THR A 478 6.45 -23.35 7.06
CA THR A 478 6.35 -23.15 8.52
C THR A 478 5.26 -22.15 8.90
N ALA A 479 4.69 -21.46 7.93
CA ALA A 479 3.55 -20.59 8.11
C ALA A 479 2.58 -20.74 6.94
N PHE A 480 1.28 -20.72 7.25
CA PHE A 480 0.21 -20.78 6.27
C PHE A 480 -0.80 -19.68 6.54
N VAL A 481 -1.08 -18.89 5.51
CA VAL A 481 -2.10 -17.84 5.55
C VAL A 481 -3.06 -18.05 4.39
N LEU A 482 -4.35 -17.82 4.62
CA LEU A 482 -5.36 -18.10 3.59
C LEU A 482 -6.63 -17.28 3.77
N ASN A 483 -7.17 -16.84 2.65
CA ASN A 483 -8.57 -16.45 2.47
C ASN A 483 -9.12 -17.25 1.26
N PRO A 484 -9.73 -18.42 1.48
CA PRO A 484 -10.15 -19.31 0.39
C PRO A 484 -11.40 -18.83 -0.33
N PRO A 485 -11.69 -19.35 -1.54
CA PRO A 485 -12.99 -19.18 -2.17
C PRO A 485 -14.08 -19.87 -1.36
N TYR A 486 -15.10 -19.12 -0.92
CA TYR A 486 -16.16 -19.62 -0.02
C TYR A 486 -17.17 -20.54 -0.71
N SER A 487 -17.19 -20.63 -2.03
CA SER A 487 -17.98 -21.61 -2.79
C SER A 487 -17.41 -23.02 -2.77
N ALA A 488 -16.14 -23.18 -2.42
CA ALA A 488 -15.48 -24.49 -2.38
C ALA A 488 -16.00 -25.36 -1.22
N GLU A 489 -15.66 -26.65 -1.25
CA GLU A 489 -16.09 -27.64 -0.27
C GLU A 489 -15.75 -27.20 1.16
N GLY A 490 -16.74 -27.32 2.06
CA GLY A 490 -16.62 -26.87 3.44
C GLY A 490 -16.41 -25.34 3.56
N ASN A 491 -16.96 -24.55 2.64
CA ASN A 491 -16.72 -23.12 2.50
C ASN A 491 -15.23 -22.75 2.30
N GLY A 492 -14.46 -23.65 1.66
CA GLY A 492 -13.03 -23.48 1.45
C GLY A 492 -12.15 -24.22 2.46
N MET A 493 -12.71 -24.94 3.44
CA MET A 493 -11.93 -25.70 4.43
C MET A 493 -11.11 -26.83 3.77
N ILE A 494 -11.49 -27.27 2.58
CA ILE A 494 -10.71 -28.26 1.79
C ILE A 494 -9.29 -27.74 1.48
N PHE A 495 -9.10 -26.44 1.23
CA PHE A 495 -7.77 -25.85 1.05
C PHE A 495 -6.95 -25.89 2.33
N VAL A 496 -7.61 -25.71 3.49
CA VAL A 496 -6.96 -25.75 4.81
C VAL A 496 -6.48 -27.16 5.10
N GLU A 497 -7.35 -28.17 4.89
CA GLU A 497 -6.99 -29.57 5.07
C GLU A 497 -5.81 -29.95 4.17
N LYS A 498 -5.88 -29.61 2.89
CA LYS A 498 -4.82 -29.91 1.92
C LYS A 498 -3.49 -29.28 2.32
N ALA A 499 -3.46 -28.00 2.68
CA ALA A 499 -2.23 -27.30 3.04
C ALA A 499 -1.62 -27.82 4.35
N LEU A 500 -2.44 -27.97 5.39
CA LEU A 500 -2.00 -28.47 6.69
C LEU A 500 -1.55 -29.94 6.63
N SER A 501 -2.12 -30.77 5.74
CA SER A 501 -1.68 -32.16 5.55
C SER A 501 -0.25 -32.27 5.00
N MET A 502 0.26 -31.18 4.39
CA MET A 502 1.61 -31.10 3.81
C MET A 502 2.62 -30.39 4.73
N MET A 503 2.17 -29.85 5.87
CA MET A 503 3.03 -29.17 6.84
C MET A 503 3.41 -30.12 7.98
N ASP A 504 4.70 -30.19 8.27
CA ASP A 504 5.22 -31.00 9.37
C ASP A 504 5.22 -30.24 10.71
N ARG A 505 5.22 -28.90 10.65
CA ARG A 505 5.26 -28.01 11.83
C ARG A 505 4.91 -26.58 11.43
N GLY A 506 4.67 -25.73 12.41
CA GLY A 506 4.47 -24.27 12.24
C GLY A 506 3.07 -23.83 12.61
N TYR A 507 2.66 -22.70 12.06
CA TYR A 507 1.39 -22.06 12.42
C TYR A 507 0.61 -21.67 11.17
N ALA A 508 -0.74 -21.68 11.30
CA ALA A 508 -1.63 -21.24 10.25
C ALA A 508 -2.67 -20.25 10.80
N ALA A 509 -3.05 -19.29 9.99
CA ALA A 509 -4.14 -18.38 10.28
C ALA A 509 -5.00 -18.18 9.02
N ILE A 510 -6.27 -18.56 9.12
CA ILE A 510 -7.20 -18.67 8.00
C ILE A 510 -8.42 -17.82 8.27
N ILE A 511 -8.80 -16.93 7.35
CA ILE A 511 -10.08 -16.24 7.42
C ILE A 511 -11.09 -16.92 6.50
N ILE A 512 -12.22 -17.32 7.08
CA ILE A 512 -13.20 -18.17 6.39
C ILE A 512 -14.61 -17.89 6.93
N GLN A 513 -15.65 -18.31 6.19
CA GLN A 513 -17.02 -18.20 6.70
C GLN A 513 -17.22 -18.94 8.03
N ASN A 514 -17.90 -18.30 8.97
CA ASN A 514 -18.21 -18.83 10.29
C ASN A 514 -18.84 -20.24 10.23
N SER A 515 -19.72 -20.51 9.26
CA SER A 515 -20.40 -21.79 9.11
C SER A 515 -19.44 -22.98 8.86
N ALA A 516 -18.20 -22.75 8.44
CA ALA A 516 -17.19 -23.80 8.32
C ALA A 516 -16.86 -24.45 9.67
N GLY A 517 -16.80 -23.64 10.75
CA GLY A 517 -16.59 -24.15 12.11
C GLY A 517 -17.86 -24.66 12.82
N SER A 518 -19.05 -24.46 12.22
CA SER A 518 -20.36 -24.80 12.80
C SER A 518 -21.06 -25.95 12.07
N GLY A 519 -20.28 -26.83 11.39
CA GLY A 519 -20.79 -28.05 10.79
C GLY A 519 -20.73 -28.14 9.26
N LYS A 520 -20.61 -27.03 8.52
CA LYS A 520 -20.54 -27.04 7.06
C LYS A 520 -19.30 -27.83 6.54
N ALA A 521 -18.23 -27.85 7.32
CA ALA A 521 -16.99 -28.56 7.03
C ALA A 521 -16.66 -29.68 8.02
N LYS A 522 -17.67 -30.25 8.68
CA LYS A 522 -17.53 -31.19 9.81
C LYS A 522 -16.48 -32.29 9.58
N ASP A 523 -16.50 -32.95 8.44
CA ASP A 523 -15.61 -34.10 8.18
C ASP A 523 -14.17 -33.64 7.85
N LEU A 524 -14.03 -32.48 7.20
CA LEU A 524 -12.72 -31.83 6.97
C LEU A 524 -12.12 -31.35 8.30
N ASN A 525 -12.92 -30.77 9.18
CA ASN A 525 -12.50 -30.32 10.50
C ASN A 525 -11.92 -31.45 11.35
N LYS A 526 -12.57 -32.63 11.34
CA LYS A 526 -12.05 -33.85 12.02
C LYS A 526 -10.70 -34.27 11.45
N LYS A 527 -10.58 -34.32 10.11
CA LYS A 527 -9.30 -34.64 9.45
C LYS A 527 -8.18 -33.68 9.81
N ILE A 528 -8.50 -32.38 9.90
CA ILE A 528 -7.55 -31.34 10.31
C ILE A 528 -7.10 -31.58 11.74
N LEU A 529 -8.03 -31.78 12.68
CA LEU A 529 -7.72 -31.94 14.09
C LEU A 529 -6.99 -33.27 14.40
N ALA A 530 -7.13 -34.29 13.55
CA ALA A 530 -6.38 -35.54 13.68
C ALA A 530 -4.86 -35.35 13.55
N LYS A 531 -4.39 -34.23 12.97
CA LYS A 531 -2.97 -33.94 12.73
C LYS A 531 -2.52 -32.57 13.18
N ASN A 532 -3.45 -31.68 13.51
CA ASN A 532 -3.17 -30.29 13.81
C ASN A 532 -4.02 -29.80 14.99
N THR A 533 -3.52 -28.84 15.73
CA THR A 533 -4.20 -28.27 16.90
C THR A 533 -4.87 -26.95 16.56
N LEU A 534 -6.16 -26.79 16.82
CA LEU A 534 -6.83 -25.49 16.80
C LEU A 534 -6.45 -24.72 18.07
N LEU A 535 -5.85 -23.53 17.92
CA LEU A 535 -5.41 -22.67 19.01
C LEU A 535 -6.40 -21.57 19.35
N ALA A 536 -7.07 -21.03 18.31
CA ALA A 536 -8.02 -19.94 18.50
C ALA A 536 -9.08 -19.91 17.39
N SER A 537 -10.26 -19.39 17.76
CA SER A 537 -11.36 -19.03 16.86
C SER A 537 -11.74 -17.57 17.16
N ILE A 538 -11.61 -16.70 16.17
CA ILE A 538 -11.80 -15.26 16.31
C ILE A 538 -12.95 -14.85 15.39
N LYS A 539 -14.06 -14.41 15.97
CA LYS A 539 -15.22 -13.93 15.22
C LYS A 539 -14.97 -12.51 14.73
N MET A 540 -14.96 -12.30 13.41
CA MET A 540 -14.65 -11.02 12.77
C MET A 540 -15.90 -10.13 12.61
N PRO A 541 -15.74 -8.82 12.35
CA PRO A 541 -16.84 -7.94 12.01
C PRO A 541 -17.61 -8.42 10.79
N ILE A 542 -18.95 -8.31 10.82
CA ILE A 542 -19.81 -8.74 9.71
C ILE A 542 -19.66 -7.86 8.47
N ASP A 543 -19.23 -6.63 8.66
CA ASP A 543 -19.01 -5.64 7.61
C ASP A 543 -17.57 -5.59 7.09
N LEU A 544 -16.76 -6.59 7.43
CA LEU A 544 -15.34 -6.65 7.07
C LEU A 544 -15.11 -6.59 5.54
N PHE A 545 -15.99 -7.24 4.77
CA PHE A 545 -15.95 -7.31 3.31
C PHE A 545 -17.08 -6.50 2.66
N VAL A 546 -17.32 -5.28 3.16
CA VAL A 546 -18.41 -4.40 2.70
C VAL A 546 -18.42 -4.21 1.18
N GLY A 547 -19.59 -4.32 0.60
CA GLY A 547 -19.84 -4.16 -0.84
C GLY A 547 -19.77 -5.47 -1.64
N LYS A 548 -19.34 -6.59 -1.03
CA LYS A 548 -19.29 -7.90 -1.69
C LYS A 548 -20.19 -8.96 -1.02
N SER A 549 -20.24 -9.02 0.29
CA SER A 549 -21.21 -9.86 1.02
C SER A 549 -21.24 -9.48 2.51
N SER A 550 -22.41 -9.50 3.14
CA SER A 550 -22.55 -9.42 4.61
C SER A 550 -22.42 -10.84 5.18
N VAL A 551 -21.25 -11.45 5.03
CA VAL A 551 -21.00 -12.81 5.50
C VAL A 551 -20.18 -12.76 6.78
N GLN A 552 -20.69 -13.40 7.82
CA GLN A 552 -19.95 -13.58 9.06
C GLN A 552 -18.76 -14.48 8.83
N THR A 553 -17.55 -13.97 9.12
CA THR A 553 -16.30 -14.72 9.02
C THR A 553 -15.66 -14.92 10.38
N ASN A 554 -14.86 -15.98 10.50
CA ASN A 554 -13.97 -16.24 11.61
C ASN A 554 -12.54 -16.39 11.12
N ILE A 555 -11.58 -16.05 11.97
CA ILE A 555 -10.20 -16.48 11.80
C ILE A 555 -9.96 -17.69 12.68
N TYR A 556 -9.51 -18.79 12.06
CA TYR A 556 -9.04 -19.98 12.79
C TYR A 556 -7.52 -20.02 12.77
N VAL A 557 -6.93 -20.21 13.94
CA VAL A 557 -5.47 -20.27 14.13
C VAL A 557 -5.08 -21.69 14.53
N PHE A 558 -4.11 -22.29 13.81
CA PHE A 558 -3.67 -23.66 14.02
C PHE A 558 -2.18 -23.75 14.35
N ARG A 559 -1.82 -24.78 15.12
CA ARG A 559 -0.47 -25.33 15.19
C ARG A 559 -0.43 -26.58 14.35
N ALA A 560 0.45 -26.61 13.34
CA ALA A 560 0.58 -27.72 12.41
C ALA A 560 1.45 -28.85 12.97
N GLY A 561 1.13 -30.09 12.59
CA GLY A 561 1.92 -31.29 12.88
C GLY A 561 1.69 -31.92 14.27
N GLU A 562 0.73 -31.42 15.04
CA GLU A 562 0.37 -31.94 16.36
C GLU A 562 -1.14 -32.14 16.45
N ALA A 563 -1.60 -33.38 16.70
CA ALA A 563 -3.03 -33.69 16.83
C ALA A 563 -3.66 -32.94 18.01
N HIS A 564 -4.87 -32.42 17.82
CA HIS A 564 -5.63 -31.74 18.87
C HIS A 564 -6.07 -32.70 19.95
N GLN A 565 -5.72 -32.45 21.20
CA GLN A 565 -6.12 -33.26 22.34
C GLN A 565 -7.41 -32.69 22.97
N LYS A 566 -8.22 -33.54 23.63
CA LYS A 566 -9.50 -33.09 24.24
C LYS A 566 -9.35 -32.07 25.36
N ASP A 567 -8.19 -32.03 25.99
CA ASP A 567 -7.83 -31.08 27.07
C ASP A 567 -7.07 -29.85 26.56
N GLU A 568 -6.84 -29.75 25.25
CA GLU A 568 -6.19 -28.56 24.65
C GLU A 568 -7.11 -27.36 24.73
N VAL A 569 -6.58 -26.24 25.23
CA VAL A 569 -7.34 -25.00 25.38
C VAL A 569 -7.43 -24.24 24.05
N VAL A 570 -8.65 -23.97 23.62
CA VAL A 570 -8.94 -23.09 22.48
C VAL A 570 -9.41 -21.73 22.99
N LYS A 571 -8.86 -20.67 22.40
CA LYS A 571 -9.22 -19.29 22.71
C LYS A 571 -10.29 -18.79 21.75
N PHE A 572 -11.46 -18.45 22.30
CA PHE A 572 -12.58 -17.90 21.55
C PHE A 572 -12.65 -16.40 21.78
N ILE A 573 -12.58 -15.62 20.70
CA ILE A 573 -12.52 -14.16 20.76
C ILE A 573 -13.65 -13.57 19.91
N ASP A 574 -14.55 -12.79 20.52
CA ASP A 574 -15.52 -11.98 19.79
C ASP A 574 -14.86 -10.64 19.40
N PHE A 575 -14.38 -10.56 18.16
CA PHE A 575 -13.79 -9.37 17.57
C PHE A 575 -14.77 -8.65 16.64
N SER A 576 -16.08 -8.80 16.88
CA SER A 576 -17.12 -8.12 16.09
C SER A 576 -17.00 -6.60 16.15
N ASN A 577 -16.50 -6.05 17.26
CA ASN A 577 -16.03 -4.66 17.37
C ASN A 577 -14.49 -4.64 17.28
N ASP A 578 -13.98 -4.38 16.10
CA ASP A 578 -12.54 -4.29 15.87
C ASP A 578 -11.98 -2.87 16.03
N GLY A 579 -12.80 -1.92 16.48
CA GLY A 579 -12.43 -0.52 16.70
C GLY A 579 -12.53 0.34 15.43
N TYR A 580 -12.76 -0.25 14.26
CA TYR A 580 -12.97 0.51 13.02
C TYR A 580 -14.45 0.72 12.71
N THR A 581 -14.80 1.94 12.31
CA THR A 581 -16.10 2.25 11.69
C THR A 581 -15.93 2.28 10.18
N ARG A 582 -16.81 1.54 9.47
CA ARG A 582 -16.85 1.44 8.01
C ARG A 582 -18.11 2.12 7.50
N THR A 583 -17.97 3.08 6.57
CA THR A 583 -19.17 3.75 6.03
C THR A 583 -19.75 2.97 4.84
N ASN A 584 -21.08 2.83 4.82
CA ASN A 584 -21.89 2.03 3.88
C ASN A 584 -21.88 2.49 2.41
N ARG A 585 -20.83 3.15 1.91
CA ARG A 585 -20.71 3.47 0.50
C ARG A 585 -19.84 2.42 -0.16
N LYS A 586 -20.20 2.00 -1.39
CA LYS A 586 -19.61 0.93 -2.23
C LYS A 586 -18.06 0.80 -2.31
N LYS A 587 -17.31 1.55 -1.51
CA LYS A 587 -15.84 1.60 -1.41
C LYS A 587 -15.38 1.59 0.04
N ALA A 588 -15.68 0.53 0.74
CA ALA A 588 -15.48 0.39 2.20
C ALA A 588 -14.03 0.60 2.69
N SER A 589 -13.04 0.30 1.87
CA SER A 589 -11.64 0.51 2.24
C SER A 589 -11.22 1.99 2.31
N VAL A 590 -11.98 2.89 1.71
CA VAL A 590 -11.64 4.32 1.58
C VAL A 590 -12.07 5.16 2.79
N ASN A 591 -13.00 4.65 3.61
CA ASN A 591 -13.56 5.38 4.75
C ASN A 591 -13.44 4.60 6.08
N LEU A 592 -12.37 3.85 6.24
CA LEU A 592 -12.01 3.22 7.49
C LEU A 592 -11.60 4.31 8.49
N ARG A 593 -12.28 4.37 9.64
CA ARG A 593 -11.94 5.31 10.72
C ARG A 593 -11.67 4.52 11.99
N ASP A 594 -10.54 4.77 12.62
CA ASP A 594 -10.32 4.32 13.98
C ASP A 594 -11.20 5.13 14.93
N THR A 595 -12.18 4.48 15.53
CA THR A 595 -13.15 5.11 16.45
C THR A 595 -13.08 4.53 17.85
N ASP A 596 -12.38 3.40 18.04
CA ASP A 596 -12.24 2.75 19.32
C ASP A 596 -10.94 1.95 19.42
N ARG A 597 -9.81 2.64 19.35
CA ARG A 597 -8.45 2.05 19.55
C ARG A 597 -8.21 0.80 18.70
N ALA A 598 -8.52 0.87 17.42
CA ALA A 598 -8.45 -0.28 16.52
C ALA A 598 -7.05 -0.94 16.50
N LYS A 599 -5.98 -0.15 16.47
CA LYS A 599 -4.61 -0.67 16.46
C LYS A 599 -4.29 -1.50 17.69
N GLU A 600 -4.63 -0.97 18.86
CA GLU A 600 -4.44 -1.64 20.13
C GLU A 600 -5.28 -2.90 20.22
N ARG A 601 -6.55 -2.87 19.74
CA ARG A 601 -7.41 -4.05 19.67
C ARG A 601 -6.83 -5.15 18.80
N TYR A 602 -6.33 -4.81 17.61
CA TYR A 602 -5.67 -5.77 16.71
C TYR A 602 -4.42 -6.38 17.35
N GLN A 603 -3.60 -5.57 18.06
CA GLN A 603 -2.43 -6.08 18.78
C GLN A 603 -2.85 -6.98 19.95
N GLU A 604 -3.86 -6.59 20.73
CA GLU A 604 -4.34 -7.39 21.88
C GLU A 604 -4.90 -8.74 21.43
N VAL A 605 -5.59 -8.84 20.28
CA VAL A 605 -6.01 -10.13 19.72
C VAL A 605 -4.82 -11.06 19.49
N VAL A 606 -3.72 -10.55 18.92
CA VAL A 606 -2.49 -11.33 18.74
C VAL A 606 -1.92 -11.80 20.08
N ASP A 607 -1.90 -10.92 21.08
CA ASP A 607 -1.37 -11.21 22.42
C ASP A 607 -2.26 -12.22 23.16
N LEU A 608 -3.57 -12.10 23.06
CA LEU A 608 -4.53 -13.05 23.63
C LEU A 608 -4.36 -14.45 23.04
N VAL A 609 -4.20 -14.55 21.70
CA VAL A 609 -3.96 -15.84 21.05
C VAL A 609 -2.63 -16.45 21.50
N ARG A 610 -1.59 -15.64 21.68
CA ARG A 610 -0.26 -16.13 22.07
C ARG A 610 -0.12 -16.45 23.57
N PHE A 611 -0.67 -15.60 24.43
CA PHE A 611 -0.38 -15.59 25.86
C PHE A 611 -1.61 -15.80 26.76
N GLY A 612 -2.82 -15.82 26.16
CA GLY A 612 -4.07 -16.11 26.86
C GLY A 612 -4.57 -14.95 27.74
N LYS A 613 -5.45 -15.28 28.67
CA LYS A 613 -6.21 -14.36 29.53
C LYS A 613 -5.35 -13.31 30.25
N SER A 614 -4.08 -13.58 30.52
CA SER A 614 -3.17 -12.64 31.19
C SER A 614 -2.92 -11.34 30.40
N LYS A 615 -3.32 -11.28 29.14
CA LYS A 615 -3.18 -10.13 28.23
C LYS A 615 -4.47 -9.35 28.02
N LEU A 616 -5.55 -9.70 28.74
CA LEU A 616 -6.79 -8.93 28.71
C LEU A 616 -6.56 -7.50 29.20
N ASN A 617 -6.93 -6.51 28.38
CA ASN A 617 -6.81 -5.09 28.70
C ASN A 617 -7.99 -4.28 28.14
N ILE A 618 -8.19 -4.28 26.81
CA ILE A 618 -9.31 -3.63 26.13
C ILE A 618 -10.50 -4.59 26.07
N PHE A 619 -10.20 -5.87 25.76
CA PHE A 619 -11.21 -6.92 25.74
C PHE A 619 -11.61 -7.32 27.16
N THR A 620 -12.83 -7.77 27.32
CA THR A 620 -13.40 -8.24 28.58
C THR A 620 -13.65 -9.76 28.53
N GLU A 621 -13.97 -10.35 29.67
CA GLU A 621 -14.37 -11.76 29.76
C GLU A 621 -15.66 -12.09 28.99
N LYS A 622 -16.40 -11.08 28.52
CA LYS A 622 -17.55 -11.28 27.63
C LYS A 622 -17.12 -11.54 26.18
N GLU A 623 -15.98 -10.97 25.80
CA GLU A 623 -15.42 -11.05 24.44
C GLU A 623 -14.34 -12.11 24.31
N TYR A 624 -13.75 -12.56 25.43
CA TYR A 624 -12.69 -13.56 25.48
C TYR A 624 -13.11 -14.76 26.34
N TYR A 625 -13.02 -15.97 25.79
CA TYR A 625 -13.35 -17.20 26.48
C TYR A 625 -12.31 -18.28 26.15
N GLU A 626 -11.90 -19.04 27.16
CA GLU A 626 -11.06 -20.23 27.01
C GLU A 626 -11.92 -21.47 27.21
N GLY A 627 -11.94 -22.36 26.24
CA GLY A 627 -12.74 -23.58 26.28
C GLY A 627 -12.07 -24.74 25.57
N HIS A 628 -12.76 -25.86 25.49
CA HIS A 628 -12.29 -27.06 24.82
C HIS A 628 -13.27 -27.43 23.69
N ILE A 629 -12.72 -28.07 22.65
CA ILE A 629 -13.50 -28.64 21.55
C ILE A 629 -13.34 -30.16 21.55
N ASP A 630 -14.32 -30.87 21.03
CA ASP A 630 -14.20 -32.30 20.80
C ASP A 630 -13.64 -32.55 19.39
N PRO A 631 -12.41 -33.10 19.23
CA PRO A 631 -11.82 -33.38 17.93
C PRO A 631 -12.71 -34.26 17.04
N GLU A 632 -13.55 -35.09 17.64
CA GLU A 632 -14.48 -35.97 16.92
C GLU A 632 -15.81 -35.30 16.54
N ASN A 633 -16.09 -34.11 17.06
CA ASN A 633 -17.29 -33.35 16.73
C ASN A 633 -17.16 -32.62 15.38
N GLY A 634 -16.11 -31.77 15.22
CA GLY A 634 -15.82 -31.00 14.00
C GLY A 634 -16.82 -29.86 13.71
N SER A 635 -17.70 -29.49 14.65
CA SER A 635 -18.72 -28.45 14.46
C SER A 635 -18.87 -27.48 15.65
N ASP A 636 -17.98 -27.54 16.61
CA ASP A 636 -17.97 -26.78 17.86
C ASP A 636 -16.87 -25.73 17.95
N TRP A 637 -16.39 -25.22 16.80
CA TRP A 637 -15.29 -24.26 16.74
C TRP A 637 -15.67 -22.80 16.96
N ASN A 638 -16.99 -22.51 17.15
CA ASN A 638 -17.50 -21.15 17.29
C ASN A 638 -18.19 -20.96 18.65
N GLN A 639 -17.50 -21.35 19.71
CA GLN A 639 -18.03 -21.15 21.07
C GLN A 639 -17.96 -19.67 21.47
N THR A 640 -18.82 -19.30 22.39
CA THR A 640 -18.87 -17.98 23.02
C THR A 640 -18.78 -18.11 24.53
N ALA A 641 -18.38 -17.04 25.19
CA ALA A 641 -18.41 -17.00 26.65
C ALA A 641 -19.79 -17.38 27.16
N PRO A 642 -19.91 -18.25 28.17
CA PRO A 642 -21.19 -18.58 28.78
C PRO A 642 -21.87 -17.31 29.27
N ILE A 643 -23.16 -17.15 28.92
CA ILE A 643 -23.94 -16.03 29.42
C ILE A 643 -24.24 -16.28 30.89
N ASP A 644 -23.80 -15.39 31.77
CA ASP A 644 -24.21 -15.43 33.17
C ASP A 644 -25.69 -15.01 33.25
N THR A 645 -26.51 -16.01 33.41
CA THR A 645 -27.97 -15.85 33.55
C THR A 645 -28.44 -15.54 34.97
N ARG A 646 -27.50 -15.42 35.93
CA ARG A 646 -27.86 -15.03 37.28
C ARG A 646 -28.37 -13.62 37.29
N PRO A 647 -29.55 -13.39 37.91
CA PRO A 647 -30.11 -12.04 37.97
C PRO A 647 -29.13 -11.06 38.64
N THR A 648 -28.94 -9.94 38.01
CA THR A 648 -28.15 -8.84 38.57
C THR A 648 -29.00 -7.98 39.51
N LEU A 649 -28.39 -7.14 40.31
CA LEU A 649 -29.11 -6.16 41.12
C LEU A 649 -29.96 -5.20 40.25
N GLU A 650 -29.51 -4.92 39.04
CA GLU A 650 -30.28 -4.10 38.07
C GLU A 650 -31.51 -4.83 37.54
N ASP A 651 -31.41 -6.11 37.24
CA ASP A 651 -32.56 -6.93 36.83
C ASP A 651 -33.60 -6.98 37.94
N PHE A 652 -33.14 -7.15 39.19
CA PHE A 652 -34.02 -7.12 40.34
C PHE A 652 -34.70 -5.77 40.53
N LYS A 653 -33.94 -4.65 40.42
CA LYS A 653 -34.51 -3.30 40.48
C LYS A 653 -35.54 -3.04 39.38
N LYS A 654 -35.23 -3.50 38.15
CA LYS A 654 -36.16 -3.38 37.03
C LYS A 654 -37.41 -4.18 37.25
N THR A 655 -37.31 -5.42 37.72
CA THR A 655 -38.47 -6.26 38.02
C THR A 655 -39.35 -5.62 39.10
N VAL A 656 -38.75 -5.06 40.15
CA VAL A 656 -39.48 -4.34 41.21
C VAL A 656 -40.16 -3.08 40.64
N ALA A 657 -39.45 -2.31 39.80
CA ALA A 657 -40.04 -1.11 39.18
C ALA A 657 -41.19 -1.45 38.24
N ASP A 658 -41.06 -2.50 37.43
CA ASP A 658 -42.13 -2.98 36.54
C ASP A 658 -43.34 -3.48 37.33
N TYR A 659 -43.15 -4.19 38.45
CA TYR A 659 -44.19 -4.63 39.34
C TYR A 659 -44.93 -3.45 39.99
N LEU A 660 -44.18 -2.48 40.51
CA LEU A 660 -44.77 -1.27 41.10
C LEU A 660 -45.58 -0.46 40.06
N ALA A 661 -45.07 -0.33 38.85
CA ALA A 661 -45.78 0.34 37.76
C ALA A 661 -47.07 -0.40 37.38
N TRP A 662 -47.04 -1.74 37.38
CA TRP A 662 -48.25 -2.56 37.16
C TRP A 662 -49.28 -2.40 38.29
N GLU A 663 -48.85 -2.45 39.56
CA GLU A 663 -49.72 -2.23 40.73
C GLU A 663 -50.40 -0.84 40.70
N VAL A 664 -49.58 0.22 40.44
CA VAL A 664 -50.11 1.59 40.29
C VAL A 664 -51.14 1.67 39.16
N SER A 665 -50.85 1.04 38.02
CA SER A 665 -51.78 0.99 36.89
C SER A 665 -53.13 0.29 37.26
N ASN A 666 -53.05 -0.79 38.03
CA ASN A 666 -54.26 -1.51 38.49
C ASN A 666 -55.08 -0.69 39.50
N LEU A 667 -54.41 -0.03 40.44
CA LEU A 667 -55.06 0.86 41.37
C LEU A 667 -55.78 2.00 40.65
N LEU A 668 -55.14 2.64 39.68
CA LEU A 668 -55.77 3.72 38.88
C LEU A 668 -56.93 3.23 38.02
N LYS A 669 -56.94 1.98 37.55
CA LYS A 669 -57.99 1.37 36.79
C LYS A 669 -59.23 1.09 37.75
N ASN A 670 -58.99 0.54 38.94
CA ASN A 670 -60.02 0.25 39.91
C ASN A 670 -60.68 1.53 40.43
N GLU A 671 -59.89 2.61 40.68
CA GLU A 671 -60.49 3.91 41.03
C GLU A 671 -61.34 4.50 39.89
N SER A 672 -60.99 4.25 38.64
CA SER A 672 -61.72 4.71 37.47
C SER A 672 -63.02 3.92 37.25
N GLU A 673 -63.09 2.65 37.68
CA GLU A 673 -64.30 1.82 37.66
C GLU A 673 -65.24 2.14 38.80
N ASP A 674 -64.76 2.36 40.04
CA ASP A 674 -65.55 2.78 41.18
C ASP A 674 -66.22 4.17 40.97
N ASN A 675 -65.53 5.09 40.32
CA ASN A 675 -66.09 6.39 39.92
C ASN A 675 -67.13 6.30 38.79
N ARG A 676 -67.19 5.17 38.04
CA ARG A 676 -68.31 4.94 37.06
C ARG A 676 -69.51 4.27 37.59
N LEU A 677 -69.44 3.59 38.75
CA LEU A 677 -70.58 2.93 39.44
C LEU A 677 -71.25 3.83 40.45
N GLY A 678 -70.71 5.00 40.73
CA GLY A 678 -71.22 5.99 41.64
C GLY A 678 -71.97 7.16 41.00
N LYS A 679 -72.39 7.07 39.72
CA LYS A 679 -73.30 8.03 39.06
C LYS A 679 -74.60 7.41 38.67
#